data_214d32083d713ef7ebdd649544ced01d
#
_entry.id   214d32083d713ef7ebdd649544ced01d
#
_cell.length_a   1.000
_cell.length_b   1.000
_cell.length_c   1.000
_cell.angle_alpha   90.00
_cell.angle_beta   90.00
_cell.angle_gamma   90.00
#
_symmetry.space_group_name_H-M   'P 1'
#
loop_
_entity.id
_entity.type
_entity.pdbx_description
1 polymer ?
#
loop_
_entity_poly.entity_id
_entity_poly.type
_entity_poly.pdbx_seq_one_letter_code
_entity_poly.pdbx_strand_id
1 'polypeptide(L)'
;MKVAIIGGGLTGLSSAYYMSKAFPHWEIHVLESSNRWGGKVQTKRRDGYVVEVGPDSYLARKTAMTDLVKELGLGDTLVRNATGESYIYHQGQMKPIPGGSIIGIPTEFLPFAKSNLLSWSGKLRAGLDIFKKPYLGNEDMSIDAFFRYHLGDELVNLLIEPLLSGIYGGDLKRLSLLGTFPEFRQLEQKHGNLVKGMMAMQSMRKQSGAATEGQFAQLTGGLESLVDALVEQMPKNVSLHLSTEVLSTSYTDEHYVVQTQAGTDAYERLVITTPPKSYEKFFVEDANFEDLRHMEQSSCAIVIISLPKLAFTKPLQGTGFVITRSTETPLTACTYISSKWPQTTPQDKVVLRVFLGKPTDSTVDTHSEEELCELALSEIRNILKFTGNPEWIEVVRLQKSMPQYEVGHKERVATLMDHAQEHYPGLALIGTPFKGVGMPDGIKQAYELVESWKEETKEVVPMDTHTESNHVHHGVGPVEGHPEPKHGHPGAVSMEGRSEQSGQEKVPETYEGWFSLHANYSINFEKWRTWSPEQQREALQSFKEFIGNLERAHEAQESSYAMYQINGHKGDIMFWFLQPSLQELNEVELTLKKLPIFSVLQPESSFVSVIEVSNYVKSPKDHPKVQARLYPKIPRLECMCFYPMAKQRNLTDNWYMLDRQSRGSMMRSHGQIGKKYEDTIKEFTTGAFGMDDWEWGITLMSDDPIQFKKIVNEMRFDEVSARFGIFGPFTIGTILDIDGIDHLFS
;
A
#
# COMPACT_ATOMS: atom_id res chain seq x y z
N MET A 1 -30.76 15.95 -2.20
CA MET A 1 -29.61 16.52 -1.50
C MET A 1 -28.80 17.31 -2.52
N LYS A 2 -28.43 18.53 -2.19
CA LYS A 2 -27.65 19.42 -3.04
C LYS A 2 -26.22 19.56 -2.49
N VAL A 3 -25.21 19.33 -3.31
CA VAL A 3 -23.80 19.27 -2.91
C VAL A 3 -22.98 20.24 -3.75
N ALA A 4 -22.13 21.05 -3.10
CA ALA A 4 -21.11 21.84 -3.79
C ALA A 4 -19.75 21.17 -3.67
N ILE A 5 -18.99 21.17 -4.77
CA ILE A 5 -17.57 20.77 -4.82
C ILE A 5 -16.79 21.99 -5.29
N ILE A 6 -15.95 22.54 -4.42
CA ILE A 6 -15.09 23.69 -4.73
C ILE A 6 -13.74 23.20 -5.23
N GLY A 7 -13.43 23.49 -6.50
CA GLY A 7 -12.22 23.13 -7.21
C GLY A 7 -12.45 22.08 -8.31
N GLY A 8 -12.19 22.47 -9.55
CA GLY A 8 -12.31 21.64 -10.77
C GLY A 8 -11.01 20.93 -11.16
N GLY A 9 -10.10 20.71 -10.19
CA GLY A 9 -8.92 19.86 -10.36
C GLY A 9 -9.28 18.37 -10.40
N LEU A 10 -8.27 17.52 -10.60
CA LEU A 10 -8.47 16.07 -10.73
C LEU A 10 -9.20 15.48 -9.52
N THR A 11 -8.90 15.92 -8.30
CA THR A 11 -9.58 15.49 -7.07
C THR A 11 -11.07 15.85 -7.08
N GLY A 12 -11.41 17.11 -7.42
CA GLY A 12 -12.81 17.55 -7.44
C GLY A 12 -13.63 16.88 -8.53
N LEU A 13 -13.08 16.76 -9.74
CA LEU A 13 -13.75 16.05 -10.84
C LEU A 13 -13.96 14.56 -10.52
N SER A 14 -12.95 13.89 -9.92
CA SER A 14 -13.10 12.50 -9.48
C SER A 14 -14.15 12.37 -8.37
N SER A 15 -14.23 13.33 -7.44
CA SER A 15 -15.27 13.35 -6.41
C SER A 15 -16.65 13.46 -7.02
N ALA A 16 -16.85 14.39 -7.97
CA ALA A 16 -18.12 14.55 -8.67
C ALA A 16 -18.52 13.29 -9.43
N TYR A 17 -17.57 12.68 -10.15
CA TYR A 17 -17.80 11.46 -10.92
C TYR A 17 -18.20 10.27 -10.04
N TYR A 18 -17.44 9.96 -8.98
CA TYR A 18 -17.79 8.86 -8.07
C TYR A 18 -19.07 9.13 -7.29
N MET A 19 -19.27 10.37 -6.83
CA MET A 19 -20.46 10.77 -6.09
C MET A 19 -21.72 10.67 -6.94
N SER A 20 -21.67 11.10 -8.21
CA SER A 20 -22.81 11.04 -9.11
C SER A 20 -23.25 9.60 -9.43
N LYS A 21 -22.30 8.67 -9.48
CA LYS A 21 -22.59 7.23 -9.66
C LYS A 21 -23.16 6.60 -8.41
N ALA A 22 -22.66 7.02 -7.23
CA ALA A 22 -23.10 6.49 -5.95
C ALA A 22 -24.48 7.02 -5.54
N PHE A 23 -24.76 8.29 -5.88
CA PHE A 23 -25.98 9.03 -5.50
C PHE A 23 -26.65 9.66 -6.71
N PRO A 24 -27.33 8.89 -7.58
CA PRO A 24 -27.89 9.40 -8.84
C PRO A 24 -28.99 10.46 -8.64
N HIS A 25 -29.56 10.55 -7.44
CA HIS A 25 -30.61 11.52 -7.08
C HIS A 25 -30.09 12.80 -6.44
N TRP A 26 -28.76 12.91 -6.19
CA TRP A 26 -28.18 14.13 -5.68
C TRP A 26 -27.93 15.13 -6.81
N GLU A 27 -28.07 16.40 -6.52
CA GLU A 27 -27.68 17.50 -7.38
C GLU A 27 -26.27 17.96 -7.00
N ILE A 28 -25.32 17.81 -7.90
CA ILE A 28 -23.89 18.04 -7.62
C ILE A 28 -23.40 19.21 -8.46
N HIS A 29 -22.83 20.24 -7.83
CA HIS A 29 -22.27 21.42 -8.49
C HIS A 29 -20.76 21.45 -8.30
N VAL A 30 -19.99 21.49 -9.39
CA VAL A 30 -18.54 21.68 -9.36
C VAL A 30 -18.24 23.13 -9.74
N LEU A 31 -17.60 23.87 -8.82
CA LEU A 31 -17.29 25.28 -8.97
C LEU A 31 -15.78 25.46 -9.16
N GLU A 32 -15.36 25.91 -10.34
CA GLU A 32 -13.96 26.14 -10.70
C GLU A 32 -13.73 27.63 -11.05
N SER A 33 -12.74 28.22 -10.39
CA SER A 33 -12.41 29.64 -10.57
C SER A 33 -11.77 29.96 -11.92
N SER A 34 -11.02 29.03 -12.48
CA SER A 34 -10.36 29.20 -13.78
C SER A 34 -11.30 28.91 -14.96
N ASN A 35 -10.84 29.20 -16.17
CA ASN A 35 -11.56 28.95 -17.41
C ASN A 35 -11.30 27.54 -18.00
N ARG A 36 -10.69 26.63 -17.25
CA ARG A 36 -10.38 25.24 -17.65
C ARG A 36 -10.49 24.25 -16.50
N TRP A 37 -10.73 23.01 -16.83
CA TRP A 37 -10.72 21.89 -15.89
C TRP A 37 -9.31 21.32 -15.69
N GLY A 38 -9.12 20.49 -14.64
CA GLY A 38 -7.92 19.71 -14.40
C GLY A 38 -6.91 20.35 -13.42
N GLY A 39 -7.08 21.60 -13.04
CA GLY A 39 -6.20 22.29 -12.11
C GLY A 39 -4.72 22.28 -12.57
N LYS A 40 -3.84 21.57 -11.86
CA LYS A 40 -2.41 21.47 -12.20
C LYS A 40 -2.12 20.47 -13.33
N VAL A 41 -3.07 19.61 -13.70
CA VAL A 41 -2.93 18.67 -14.83
C VAL A 41 -3.22 19.43 -16.12
N GLN A 42 -2.21 19.55 -16.96
CA GLN A 42 -2.31 20.24 -18.24
C GLN A 42 -1.28 19.68 -19.20
N THR A 43 -1.72 19.35 -20.42
CA THR A 43 -0.90 18.84 -21.52
C THR A 43 -0.95 19.79 -22.71
N LYS A 44 0.19 20.22 -23.20
CA LYS A 44 0.29 20.98 -24.46
C LYS A 44 0.54 20.02 -25.61
N ARG A 45 -0.32 20.10 -26.65
CA ARG A 45 -0.24 19.28 -27.86
C ARG A 45 0.00 20.22 -29.04
N ARG A 46 1.13 20.11 -29.72
CA ARG A 46 1.46 20.90 -30.91
C ARG A 46 2.51 20.17 -31.77
N ASP A 47 2.37 20.24 -33.07
CA ASP A 47 3.40 19.80 -34.05
C ASP A 47 4.00 18.42 -33.76
N GLY A 48 3.21 17.46 -33.26
CA GLY A 48 3.66 16.13 -32.89
C GLY A 48 4.29 15.99 -31.49
N TYR A 49 4.32 17.08 -30.71
CA TYR A 49 4.69 17.06 -29.31
C TYR A 49 3.47 16.86 -28.41
N VAL A 50 3.65 16.07 -27.35
CA VAL A 50 2.71 15.92 -26.23
C VAL A 50 3.48 16.22 -24.94
N VAL A 51 3.35 17.43 -24.42
CA VAL A 51 4.21 17.93 -23.34
C VAL A 51 3.38 18.28 -22.11
N GLU A 52 3.71 17.64 -20.99
CA GLU A 52 3.11 17.96 -19.71
C GLU A 52 3.71 19.27 -19.15
N VAL A 53 2.84 20.21 -18.81
CA VAL A 53 3.25 21.47 -18.19
C VAL A 53 3.03 21.48 -16.66
N GLY A 54 2.35 20.47 -16.13
CA GLY A 54 2.18 20.18 -14.72
C GLY A 54 2.94 18.92 -14.30
N PRO A 55 2.31 17.97 -13.57
CA PRO A 55 2.89 16.65 -13.33
C PRO A 55 3.04 15.89 -14.67
N ASP A 56 4.14 15.11 -14.82
CA ASP A 56 4.41 14.39 -16.08
C ASP A 56 4.10 12.91 -16.04
N SER A 57 3.85 12.39 -14.87
CA SER A 57 3.62 10.95 -14.66
C SER A 57 3.17 10.68 -13.23
N TYR A 58 2.73 9.46 -12.98
CA TYR A 58 2.40 8.98 -11.64
C TYR A 58 3.04 7.63 -11.34
N LEU A 59 3.17 7.30 -10.05
CA LEU A 59 3.68 6.00 -9.62
C LEU A 59 2.65 4.90 -9.92
N ALA A 60 3.00 4.00 -10.81
CA ALA A 60 2.12 2.94 -11.29
C ALA A 60 1.64 1.97 -10.19
N ARG A 61 2.41 1.82 -9.10
CA ARG A 61 2.01 1.03 -7.92
C ARG A 61 0.85 1.61 -7.13
N LYS A 62 0.53 2.90 -7.32
CA LYS A 62 -0.65 3.56 -6.75
C LYS A 62 -1.80 3.43 -7.74
N THR A 63 -2.61 2.38 -7.60
CA THR A 63 -3.55 1.94 -8.64
C THR A 63 -4.75 2.85 -8.86
N ALA A 64 -5.16 3.67 -7.88
CA ALA A 64 -6.37 4.50 -7.96
C ALA A 64 -6.51 5.31 -9.26
N MET A 65 -5.40 5.88 -9.77
CA MET A 65 -5.43 6.58 -11.06
C MET A 65 -5.50 5.63 -12.25
N THR A 66 -4.78 4.50 -12.21
CA THR A 66 -4.84 3.47 -13.25
C THR A 66 -6.25 2.86 -13.35
N ASP A 67 -6.89 2.64 -12.22
CA ASP A 67 -8.24 2.07 -12.14
C ASP A 67 -9.26 3.04 -12.76
N LEU A 68 -9.19 4.33 -12.41
CA LEU A 68 -10.03 5.37 -13.01
C LEU A 68 -9.79 5.51 -14.53
N VAL A 69 -8.53 5.48 -14.97
CA VAL A 69 -8.17 5.51 -16.41
C VAL A 69 -8.82 4.34 -17.16
N LYS A 70 -8.79 3.13 -16.59
CA LYS A 70 -9.45 1.95 -17.18
C LYS A 70 -10.96 2.07 -17.17
N GLU A 71 -11.54 2.55 -16.07
CA GLU A 71 -12.99 2.74 -15.90
C GLU A 71 -13.56 3.71 -16.96
N LEU A 72 -12.78 4.76 -17.30
CA LEU A 72 -13.13 5.73 -18.34
C LEU A 72 -12.79 5.27 -19.78
N GLY A 73 -12.38 4.01 -19.96
CA GLY A 73 -12.08 3.44 -21.28
C GLY A 73 -10.74 3.86 -21.87
N LEU A 74 -9.84 4.47 -21.10
CA LEU A 74 -8.52 4.92 -21.54
C LEU A 74 -7.39 3.90 -21.29
N GLY A 75 -7.72 2.66 -20.94
CA GLY A 75 -6.75 1.62 -20.58
C GLY A 75 -5.67 1.38 -21.63
N ASP A 76 -6.02 1.39 -22.91
CA ASP A 76 -5.11 1.17 -24.04
C ASP A 76 -4.12 2.33 -24.28
N THR A 77 -4.38 3.50 -23.67
CA THR A 77 -3.49 4.65 -23.77
C THR A 77 -2.41 4.68 -22.69
N LEU A 78 -2.46 3.75 -21.72
CA LEU A 78 -1.48 3.65 -20.63
C LEU A 78 -0.11 3.21 -21.16
N VAL A 79 0.90 3.97 -20.82
CA VAL A 79 2.30 3.67 -21.16
C VAL A 79 3.20 3.74 -19.92
N ARG A 80 4.27 2.94 -19.96
CA ARG A 80 5.31 2.94 -18.92
C ARG A 80 6.54 3.68 -19.41
N ASN A 81 7.32 4.25 -18.48
CA ASN A 81 8.58 4.91 -18.85
C ASN A 81 9.56 3.94 -19.52
N ALA A 82 10.17 4.37 -20.61
CA ALA A 82 11.02 3.53 -21.45
C ALA A 82 12.39 3.19 -20.82
N THR A 83 12.85 4.00 -19.85
CA THR A 83 14.10 3.78 -19.11
C THR A 83 13.95 4.20 -17.66
N GLY A 84 14.61 3.50 -16.74
CA GLY A 84 14.62 3.80 -15.30
C GLY A 84 15.92 4.40 -14.80
N GLU A 85 16.97 4.50 -15.64
CA GLU A 85 18.26 5.06 -15.24
C GLU A 85 18.15 6.56 -14.98
N SER A 86 18.74 7.01 -13.88
CA SER A 86 18.79 8.42 -13.48
C SER A 86 20.15 8.79 -12.92
N TYR A 87 20.47 10.05 -12.96
CA TYR A 87 21.79 10.56 -12.60
C TYR A 87 21.72 11.62 -11.50
N ILE A 88 22.85 11.83 -10.84
CA ILE A 88 23.11 12.94 -9.92
C ILE A 88 24.15 13.85 -10.56
N TYR A 89 23.85 15.15 -10.69
CA TYR A 89 24.85 16.14 -11.04
C TYR A 89 25.45 16.73 -9.78
N HIS A 90 26.76 16.51 -9.60
CA HIS A 90 27.51 16.92 -8.43
C HIS A 90 28.92 17.39 -8.84
N GLN A 91 29.31 18.60 -8.41
CA GLN A 91 30.64 19.18 -8.66
C GLN A 91 31.09 19.09 -10.13
N GLY A 92 30.22 19.46 -11.06
CA GLY A 92 30.52 19.48 -12.50
C GLY A 92 30.51 18.10 -13.17
N GLN A 93 30.13 17.03 -12.48
CA GLN A 93 30.12 15.66 -12.99
C GLN A 93 28.74 15.02 -12.94
N MET A 94 28.38 14.33 -14.01
CA MET A 94 27.20 13.47 -14.08
C MET A 94 27.55 12.08 -13.56
N LYS A 95 26.93 11.64 -12.46
CA LYS A 95 27.17 10.32 -11.84
C LYS A 95 25.88 9.52 -11.78
N PRO A 96 25.89 8.23 -12.13
CA PRO A 96 24.70 7.40 -12.02
C PRO A 96 24.29 7.24 -10.55
N ILE A 97 23.00 7.14 -10.31
CA ILE A 97 22.48 6.72 -8.99
C ILE A 97 22.99 5.31 -8.72
N PRO A 98 23.49 5.03 -7.49
CA PRO A 98 24.05 3.72 -7.17
C PRO A 98 23.06 2.59 -7.47
N GLY A 99 23.45 1.62 -8.27
CA GLY A 99 22.68 0.38 -8.45
C GLY A 99 22.52 -0.34 -7.11
N GLY A 100 21.45 -1.15 -6.96
CA GLY A 100 21.15 -1.80 -5.69
C GLY A 100 20.74 -0.83 -4.58
N SER A 101 20.15 0.31 -4.96
CA SER A 101 19.52 1.24 -4.00
C SER A 101 18.10 1.61 -4.44
N ILE A 102 17.25 1.91 -3.47
CA ILE A 102 15.92 2.48 -3.69
C ILE A 102 15.91 3.85 -3.02
N ILE A 103 15.67 4.90 -3.80
CA ILE A 103 15.71 6.30 -3.32
C ILE A 103 17.05 6.60 -2.61
N GLY A 104 18.14 6.00 -3.12
CA GLY A 104 19.48 6.16 -2.52
C GLY A 104 19.77 5.29 -1.29
N ILE A 105 18.80 4.57 -0.74
CA ILE A 105 18.97 3.68 0.41
C ILE A 105 19.52 2.34 -0.09
N PRO A 106 20.64 1.82 0.46
CA PRO A 106 21.22 0.57 0.02
C PRO A 106 20.27 -0.61 0.21
N THR A 107 20.08 -1.40 -0.84
CA THR A 107 19.32 -2.66 -0.82
C THR A 107 20.14 -3.84 -1.30
N GLU A 108 21.29 -3.58 -1.96
CA GLU A 108 22.24 -4.58 -2.40
C GLU A 108 23.67 -4.07 -2.14
N PHE A 109 24.46 -4.85 -1.42
CA PHE A 109 25.78 -4.43 -0.96
C PHE A 109 26.78 -4.19 -2.09
N LEU A 110 26.94 -5.15 -3.03
CA LEU A 110 27.98 -5.09 -4.05
C LEU A 110 27.80 -3.95 -5.07
N PRO A 111 26.60 -3.74 -5.66
CA PRO A 111 26.37 -2.62 -6.55
C PRO A 111 26.56 -1.26 -5.86
N PHE A 112 26.08 -1.13 -4.61
CA PHE A 112 26.24 0.09 -3.81
C PHE A 112 27.71 0.38 -3.49
N ALA A 113 28.50 -0.63 -3.11
CA ALA A 113 29.92 -0.49 -2.82
C ALA A 113 30.75 -0.06 -4.05
N LYS A 114 30.35 -0.46 -5.25
CA LYS A 114 31.02 -0.08 -6.51
C LYS A 114 30.75 1.35 -6.99
N SER A 115 29.73 2.02 -6.41
CA SER A 115 29.41 3.40 -6.79
C SER A 115 30.59 4.34 -6.53
N ASN A 116 30.82 5.27 -7.44
CA ASN A 116 31.82 6.33 -7.31
C ASN A 116 31.25 7.68 -6.85
N LEU A 117 29.95 7.70 -6.48
CA LEU A 117 29.27 8.90 -5.98
C LEU A 117 29.64 9.19 -4.51
N LEU A 118 29.76 8.13 -3.71
CA LEU A 118 30.03 8.22 -2.26
C LEU A 118 31.47 7.85 -1.93
N SER A 119 32.03 8.49 -0.92
CA SER A 119 33.30 8.11 -0.32
C SER A 119 33.21 6.75 0.38
N TRP A 120 34.35 6.10 0.63
CA TRP A 120 34.38 4.85 1.40
C TRP A 120 33.86 5.04 2.83
N SER A 121 34.15 6.20 3.47
CA SER A 121 33.64 6.55 4.79
C SER A 121 32.11 6.69 4.79
N GLY A 122 31.54 7.33 3.76
CA GLY A 122 30.09 7.45 3.60
C GLY A 122 29.40 6.09 3.38
N LYS A 123 29.97 5.23 2.57
CA LYS A 123 29.47 3.85 2.36
C LYS A 123 29.50 3.04 3.65
N LEU A 124 30.60 3.09 4.40
CA LEU A 124 30.74 2.40 5.67
C LEU A 124 29.72 2.94 6.69
N ARG A 125 29.58 4.28 6.76
CA ARG A 125 28.62 4.92 7.68
C ARG A 125 27.17 4.50 7.39
N ALA A 126 26.79 4.41 6.11
CA ALA A 126 25.47 3.92 5.70
C ALA A 126 25.30 2.42 6.00
N GLY A 127 26.33 1.61 5.77
CA GLY A 127 26.31 0.18 6.08
C GLY A 127 26.22 -0.13 7.58
N LEU A 128 26.74 0.74 8.45
CA LEU A 128 26.63 0.61 9.91
C LEU A 128 25.19 0.72 10.43
N ASP A 129 24.25 1.19 9.60
CA ASP A 129 22.85 1.19 9.96
C ASP A 129 22.33 -0.20 10.33
N ILE A 130 22.80 -1.26 9.67
CA ILE A 130 22.41 -2.66 9.96
C ILE A 130 22.55 -3.03 11.43
N PHE A 131 23.43 -2.36 12.17
CA PHE A 131 23.69 -2.57 13.61
C PHE A 131 22.98 -1.56 14.50
N LYS A 132 22.32 -0.54 13.93
CA LYS A 132 21.60 0.45 14.73
C LYS A 132 20.28 -0.09 15.23
N LYS A 133 19.91 0.37 16.44
CA LYS A 133 18.57 0.13 16.98
C LYS A 133 17.57 1.05 16.29
N PRO A 134 16.31 0.61 16.18
CA PRO A 134 15.25 1.50 15.68
C PRO A 134 15.13 2.72 16.59
N TYR A 135 14.69 3.81 16.01
CA TYR A 135 14.34 4.99 16.80
C TYR A 135 13.13 4.68 17.68
N LEU A 136 13.26 4.76 18.99
CA LEU A 136 12.25 4.28 19.94
C LEU A 136 11.11 5.27 20.21
N GLY A 137 11.17 6.51 19.70
CA GLY A 137 10.10 7.49 19.87
C GLY A 137 8.94 7.26 18.90
N ASN A 138 7.73 7.60 19.31
CA ASN A 138 6.55 7.65 18.44
C ASN A 138 6.32 9.06 17.86
N GLU A 139 7.12 10.04 18.27
CA GLU A 139 7.02 11.42 17.83
C GLU A 139 7.40 11.57 16.36
N ASP A 140 6.75 12.51 15.70
CA ASP A 140 7.09 12.91 14.34
C ASP A 140 8.45 13.61 14.31
N MET A 141 9.17 13.45 13.23
CA MET A 141 10.48 14.08 13.01
C MET A 141 10.65 14.48 11.57
N SER A 142 11.67 15.32 11.32
CA SER A 142 11.98 15.70 9.94
C SER A 142 12.61 14.54 9.16
N ILE A 143 12.37 14.54 7.83
CA ILE A 143 12.97 13.57 6.91
C ILE A 143 14.51 13.61 7.03
N ASP A 144 15.09 14.81 7.08
CA ASP A 144 16.54 15.01 7.22
C ASP A 144 17.10 14.36 8.49
N ALA A 145 16.46 14.59 9.64
CA ALA A 145 16.89 14.02 10.92
C ALA A 145 16.84 12.50 10.91
N PHE A 146 15.76 11.92 10.37
CA PHE A 146 15.61 10.47 10.26
C PHE A 146 16.70 9.82 9.40
N PHE A 147 16.89 10.33 8.20
CA PHE A 147 17.87 9.73 7.29
C PHE A 147 19.32 10.00 7.71
N ARG A 148 19.64 11.15 8.31
CA ARG A 148 20.98 11.37 8.88
C ARG A 148 21.27 10.43 10.06
N TYR A 149 20.28 10.19 10.90
CA TYR A 149 20.40 9.19 11.96
C TYR A 149 20.79 7.82 11.37
N HIS A 150 20.10 7.34 10.34
CA HIS A 150 20.34 6.03 9.75
C HIS A 150 21.57 6.00 8.83
N LEU A 151 21.66 6.88 7.87
CA LEU A 151 22.55 6.75 6.70
C LEU A 151 23.75 7.69 6.72
N GLY A 152 23.70 8.74 7.56
CA GLY A 152 24.78 9.74 7.68
C GLY A 152 24.66 10.87 6.66
N ASP A 153 25.48 11.91 6.91
CA ASP A 153 25.37 13.20 6.20
C ASP A 153 25.68 13.11 4.71
N GLU A 154 26.71 12.38 4.33
CA GLU A 154 27.15 12.30 2.94
C GLU A 154 26.05 11.70 2.05
N LEU A 155 25.45 10.58 2.47
CA LEU A 155 24.41 9.93 1.70
C LEU A 155 23.14 10.79 1.65
N VAL A 156 22.78 11.45 2.74
CA VAL A 156 21.65 12.39 2.76
C VAL A 156 21.88 13.53 1.78
N ASN A 157 23.03 14.20 1.85
CA ASN A 157 23.31 15.35 1.01
C ASN A 157 23.46 15.04 -0.49
N LEU A 158 23.99 13.86 -0.83
CA LEU A 158 24.27 13.49 -2.24
C LEU A 158 23.13 12.72 -2.91
N LEU A 159 22.29 12.02 -2.15
CA LEU A 159 21.25 11.14 -2.70
C LEU A 159 19.86 11.48 -2.18
N ILE A 160 19.65 11.39 -0.85
CA ILE A 160 18.31 11.51 -0.27
C ILE A 160 17.71 12.90 -0.51
N GLU A 161 18.45 13.93 -0.19
CA GLU A 161 17.98 15.31 -0.34
C GLU A 161 17.65 15.67 -1.79
N PRO A 162 18.52 15.44 -2.81
CA PRO A 162 18.17 15.77 -4.20
C PRO A 162 16.97 14.96 -4.72
N LEU A 163 16.79 13.72 -4.30
CA LEU A 163 15.72 12.84 -4.75
C LEU A 163 14.37 13.15 -4.08
N LEU A 164 14.35 13.29 -2.74
CA LEU A 164 13.10 13.48 -2.00
C LEU A 164 12.63 14.94 -2.01
N SER A 165 13.56 15.91 -1.99
CA SER A 165 13.18 17.30 -2.09
C SER A 165 12.49 17.64 -3.42
N GLY A 166 12.83 16.93 -4.49
CA GLY A 166 12.16 17.08 -5.79
C GLY A 166 10.67 16.69 -5.79
N ILE A 167 10.24 15.83 -4.86
CA ILE A 167 8.84 15.39 -4.76
C ILE A 167 7.96 16.47 -4.14
N TYR A 168 8.42 17.11 -3.08
CA TYR A 168 7.67 18.13 -2.35
C TYR A 168 8.13 19.58 -2.64
N GLY A 169 9.24 19.74 -3.37
CA GLY A 169 9.86 21.05 -3.59
C GLY A 169 10.28 21.74 -2.28
N GLY A 170 10.50 20.96 -1.20
CA GLY A 170 10.65 21.45 0.15
C GLY A 170 12.02 21.21 0.79
N ASP A 171 12.21 21.79 1.98
CA ASP A 171 13.38 21.55 2.82
C ASP A 171 13.15 20.31 3.71
N LEU A 172 13.96 19.26 3.51
CA LEU A 172 13.85 18.01 4.27
C LEU A 172 14.07 18.20 5.77
N LYS A 173 14.69 19.31 6.21
CA LYS A 173 14.86 19.65 7.63
C LYS A 173 13.56 20.05 8.31
N ARG A 174 12.57 20.49 7.53
CA ARG A 174 11.26 20.94 8.01
C ARG A 174 10.15 19.94 7.72
N LEU A 175 10.28 19.18 6.61
CA LEU A 175 9.26 18.22 6.18
C LEU A 175 9.16 17.03 7.15
N SER A 176 7.93 16.73 7.55
CA SER A 176 7.53 15.61 8.40
C SER A 176 7.78 14.27 7.73
N LEU A 177 8.41 13.35 8.41
CA LEU A 177 8.53 11.95 7.96
C LEU A 177 7.17 11.26 7.94
N LEU A 178 6.37 11.42 9.00
CA LEU A 178 5.06 10.75 9.13
C LEU A 178 4.00 11.34 8.20
N GLY A 179 4.11 12.63 7.87
CA GLY A 179 3.22 13.30 6.93
C GLY A 179 3.53 12.99 5.47
N THR A 180 4.79 12.65 5.14
CA THR A 180 5.24 12.48 3.75
C THR A 180 5.55 11.04 3.36
N PHE A 181 6.36 10.33 4.16
CA PHE A 181 6.90 8.99 3.88
C PHE A 181 6.80 8.08 5.11
N PRO A 182 5.61 7.86 5.68
CA PRO A 182 5.43 7.03 6.88
C PRO A 182 5.92 5.59 6.70
N GLU A 183 5.98 5.10 5.45
CA GLU A 183 6.45 3.76 5.13
C GLU A 183 7.90 3.49 5.57
N PHE A 184 8.79 4.50 5.58
CA PHE A 184 10.15 4.28 6.07
C PHE A 184 10.18 4.01 7.56
N ARG A 185 9.33 4.69 8.32
CA ARG A 185 9.17 4.44 9.75
C ARG A 185 8.59 3.07 10.04
N GLN A 186 7.58 2.66 9.28
CA GLN A 186 6.96 1.34 9.38
C GLN A 186 7.95 0.22 9.04
N LEU A 187 8.76 0.40 7.99
CA LEU A 187 9.82 -0.56 7.63
C LEU A 187 10.88 -0.68 8.73
N GLU A 188 11.32 0.45 9.29
CA GLU A 188 12.25 0.46 10.42
C GLU A 188 11.68 -0.31 11.63
N GLN A 189 10.44 -0.01 12.02
CA GLN A 189 9.77 -0.65 13.15
C GLN A 189 9.57 -2.16 12.93
N LYS A 190 9.09 -2.55 11.74
CA LYS A 190 8.83 -3.95 11.40
C LYS A 190 10.11 -4.80 11.34
N HIS A 191 11.21 -4.26 10.81
CA HIS A 191 12.45 -5.02 10.57
C HIS A 191 13.57 -4.68 11.56
N GLY A 192 13.28 -3.81 12.56
CA GLY A 192 14.24 -3.36 13.57
C GLY A 192 15.31 -2.41 13.04
N ASN A 193 15.29 -2.06 11.74
CA ASN A 193 16.28 -1.26 11.07
C ASN A 193 15.84 -0.85 9.66
N LEU A 194 16.17 0.37 9.24
CA LEU A 194 15.76 0.90 7.92
C LEU A 194 16.35 0.09 6.76
N VAL A 195 17.64 -0.17 6.76
CA VAL A 195 18.31 -0.86 5.64
C VAL A 195 17.79 -2.30 5.51
N LYS A 196 17.62 -3.03 6.63
CA LYS A 196 17.01 -4.38 6.60
C LYS A 196 15.58 -4.35 6.04
N GLY A 197 14.78 -3.38 6.46
CA GLY A 197 13.42 -3.19 5.93
C GLY A 197 13.40 -2.95 4.42
N MET A 198 14.31 -2.10 3.93
CA MET A 198 14.45 -1.83 2.50
C MET A 198 14.95 -3.04 1.69
N MET A 199 15.86 -3.83 2.26
CA MET A 199 16.33 -5.09 1.64
C MET A 199 15.20 -6.11 1.54
N ALA A 200 14.39 -6.26 2.61
CA ALA A 200 13.22 -7.14 2.61
C ALA A 200 12.20 -6.70 1.57
N MET A 201 11.88 -5.41 1.48
CA MET A 201 10.99 -4.86 0.46
C MET A 201 11.52 -5.12 -0.97
N GLN A 202 12.81 -4.95 -1.21
CA GLN A 202 13.44 -5.23 -2.52
C GLN A 202 13.35 -6.72 -2.87
N SER A 203 13.57 -7.61 -1.91
CA SER A 203 13.44 -9.06 -2.11
C SER A 203 12.04 -9.45 -2.53
N MET A 204 11.02 -8.91 -1.86
CA MET A 204 9.61 -9.13 -2.21
C MET A 204 9.30 -8.64 -3.64
N ARG A 205 9.81 -7.46 -4.03
CA ARG A 205 9.63 -6.92 -5.40
C ARG A 205 10.27 -7.77 -6.48
N LYS A 206 11.44 -8.34 -6.22
CA LYS A 206 12.10 -9.27 -7.14
C LYS A 206 11.32 -10.58 -7.30
N GLN A 207 10.75 -11.10 -6.21
CA GLN A 207 9.96 -12.32 -6.24
C GLN A 207 8.61 -12.15 -6.96
N SER A 208 7.99 -10.96 -6.87
CA SER A 208 6.70 -10.69 -7.53
C SER A 208 6.79 -10.46 -9.05
N GLY A 209 7.99 -10.50 -9.64
CA GLY A 209 8.18 -10.23 -11.08
C GLY A 209 7.93 -8.77 -11.50
N ALA A 210 7.60 -7.90 -10.57
CA ALA A 210 7.29 -6.48 -10.81
C ALA A 210 8.52 -5.64 -11.23
N ALA A 211 9.68 -6.26 -11.36
CA ALA A 211 10.94 -5.57 -11.61
C ALA A 211 11.21 -5.25 -13.10
N THR A 212 10.38 -5.69 -14.03
CA THR A 212 10.62 -5.55 -15.49
C THR A 212 9.87 -4.39 -16.13
N GLU A 213 8.81 -3.86 -15.50
CA GLU A 213 8.07 -2.71 -16.02
C GLU A 213 8.54 -1.39 -15.43
N GLY A 214 8.47 -0.31 -16.21
CA GLY A 214 8.76 1.05 -15.74
C GLY A 214 7.89 1.43 -14.53
N GLN A 215 8.49 2.12 -13.54
CA GLN A 215 7.82 2.47 -12.28
C GLN A 215 6.77 3.57 -12.43
N PHE A 216 6.85 4.37 -13.50
CA PHE A 216 5.97 5.48 -13.77
C PHE A 216 5.02 5.16 -14.91
N ALA A 217 3.82 5.71 -14.84
CA ALA A 217 2.81 5.61 -15.88
C ALA A 217 2.41 7.00 -16.40
N GLN A 218 2.03 7.05 -17.67
CA GLN A 218 1.52 8.21 -18.39
C GLN A 218 0.46 7.74 -19.39
N LEU A 219 -0.24 8.66 -20.05
CA LEU A 219 -1.15 8.41 -21.17
C LEU A 219 -0.52 8.89 -22.47
N THR A 220 -0.70 8.14 -23.57
CA THR A 220 -0.13 8.50 -24.88
C THR A 220 -0.60 9.87 -25.38
N GLY A 221 -1.83 10.27 -25.05
CA GLY A 221 -2.39 11.59 -25.34
C GLY A 221 -2.03 12.68 -24.31
N GLY A 222 -1.24 12.34 -23.26
CA GLY A 222 -0.96 13.19 -22.11
C GLY A 222 -2.00 13.02 -20.99
N LEU A 223 -1.63 13.44 -19.79
CA LEU A 223 -2.43 13.23 -18.57
C LEU A 223 -3.76 14.02 -18.58
N GLU A 224 -3.81 15.13 -19.30
CA GLU A 224 -5.05 15.92 -19.47
C GLU A 224 -6.16 15.11 -20.17
N SER A 225 -5.82 14.05 -20.93
CA SER A 225 -6.81 13.16 -21.53
C SER A 225 -7.72 12.48 -20.49
N LEU A 226 -7.22 12.26 -19.26
CA LEU A 226 -8.05 11.78 -18.16
C LEU A 226 -9.04 12.85 -17.68
N VAL A 227 -8.63 14.10 -17.65
CA VAL A 227 -9.52 15.23 -17.31
C VAL A 227 -10.59 15.40 -18.36
N ASP A 228 -10.21 15.36 -19.66
CA ASP A 228 -11.13 15.45 -20.79
C ASP A 228 -12.19 14.36 -20.71
N ALA A 229 -11.78 13.10 -20.47
CA ALA A 229 -12.69 11.97 -20.33
C ALA A 229 -13.62 12.07 -19.12
N LEU A 230 -13.13 12.57 -17.98
CA LEU A 230 -13.97 12.82 -16.80
C LEU A 230 -15.06 13.85 -17.10
N VAL A 231 -14.71 14.94 -17.76
CA VAL A 231 -15.66 16.00 -18.12
C VAL A 231 -16.67 15.51 -19.14
N GLU A 232 -16.22 14.78 -20.17
CA GLU A 232 -17.09 14.25 -21.25
C GLU A 232 -18.07 13.20 -20.74
N GLN A 233 -17.62 12.33 -19.81
CA GLN A 233 -18.43 11.24 -19.26
C GLN A 233 -19.14 11.61 -17.96
N MET A 234 -19.16 12.89 -17.59
CA MET A 234 -19.80 13.33 -16.35
C MET A 234 -21.33 13.10 -16.42
N PRO A 235 -21.94 12.43 -15.44
CA PRO A 235 -23.37 12.18 -15.42
C PRO A 235 -24.22 13.44 -15.33
N LYS A 236 -25.48 13.36 -15.79
CA LYS A 236 -26.40 14.51 -15.94
C LYS A 236 -26.80 15.20 -14.62
N ASN A 237 -26.67 14.53 -13.47
CA ASN A 237 -26.94 15.10 -12.16
C ASN A 237 -25.76 15.95 -11.63
N VAL A 238 -24.70 16.15 -12.43
CA VAL A 238 -23.59 17.06 -12.13
C VAL A 238 -23.66 18.28 -13.03
N SER A 239 -23.61 19.44 -12.42
CA SER A 239 -23.47 20.75 -13.09
C SER A 239 -22.04 21.26 -12.95
N LEU A 240 -21.37 21.49 -14.08
CA LEU A 240 -19.99 21.92 -14.16
C LEU A 240 -19.93 23.43 -14.44
N HIS A 241 -19.31 24.23 -13.55
CA HIS A 241 -19.25 25.68 -13.63
C HIS A 241 -17.79 26.17 -13.66
N LEU A 242 -17.30 26.58 -14.84
CA LEU A 242 -16.02 27.27 -15.03
C LEU A 242 -16.15 28.77 -14.74
N SER A 243 -15.02 29.43 -14.52
CA SER A 243 -14.94 30.88 -14.24
C SER A 243 -15.88 31.29 -13.10
N THR A 244 -16.06 30.39 -12.13
CA THR A 244 -16.95 30.55 -10.99
C THR A 244 -16.12 30.52 -9.71
N GLU A 245 -15.59 31.68 -9.33
CA GLU A 245 -14.81 31.80 -8.10
C GLU A 245 -15.71 31.87 -6.89
N VAL A 246 -15.44 31.02 -5.90
CA VAL A 246 -16.08 31.09 -4.58
C VAL A 246 -15.38 32.19 -3.77
N LEU A 247 -16.16 33.13 -3.31
CA LEU A 247 -15.69 34.34 -2.59
C LEU A 247 -15.73 34.13 -1.07
N SER A 248 -16.69 33.37 -0.58
CA SER A 248 -16.79 33.00 0.83
C SER A 248 -17.63 31.73 1.02
N THR A 249 -17.41 31.07 2.14
CA THR A 249 -18.25 29.96 2.62
C THR A 249 -18.57 30.17 4.10
N SER A 250 -19.80 29.83 4.49
CA SER A 250 -20.24 29.80 5.89
C SER A 250 -21.19 28.64 6.10
N TYR A 251 -21.42 28.26 7.36
CA TYR A 251 -22.39 27.24 7.75
C TYR A 251 -23.43 27.87 8.65
N THR A 252 -24.68 27.91 8.19
CA THR A 252 -25.78 28.57 8.88
C THR A 252 -27.07 27.81 8.62
N ASP A 253 -27.88 27.62 9.64
CA ASP A 253 -29.19 26.93 9.56
C ASP A 253 -29.06 25.52 8.89
N GLU A 254 -28.04 24.75 9.29
CA GLU A 254 -27.75 23.42 8.78
C GLU A 254 -27.42 23.33 7.27
N HIS A 255 -27.06 24.48 6.65
CA HIS A 255 -26.69 24.57 5.25
C HIS A 255 -25.35 25.30 5.06
N TYR A 256 -24.63 24.88 4.03
CA TYR A 256 -23.45 25.58 3.54
C TYR A 256 -23.88 26.69 2.58
N VAL A 257 -23.63 27.91 2.97
CA VAL A 257 -23.88 29.10 2.14
C VAL A 257 -22.60 29.39 1.35
N VAL A 258 -22.66 29.25 0.04
CA VAL A 258 -21.53 29.47 -0.88
C VAL A 258 -21.82 30.71 -1.69
N GLN A 259 -20.96 31.74 -1.53
CA GLN A 259 -21.06 33.00 -2.27
C GLN A 259 -20.10 32.96 -3.46
N THR A 260 -20.62 33.31 -4.62
CA THR A 260 -19.84 33.46 -5.87
C THR A 260 -20.12 34.88 -6.48
N GLN A 261 -19.46 35.18 -7.58
CA GLN A 261 -19.75 36.42 -8.32
C GLN A 261 -21.17 36.42 -8.94
N ALA A 262 -21.74 35.24 -9.22
CA ALA A 262 -23.07 35.11 -9.81
C ALA A 262 -24.20 35.19 -8.78
N GLY A 263 -23.91 35.05 -7.51
CA GLY A 263 -24.90 35.07 -6.41
C GLY A 263 -24.51 34.15 -5.25
N THR A 264 -25.50 33.86 -4.42
CA THR A 264 -25.35 33.02 -3.24
C THR A 264 -26.29 31.82 -3.35
N ASP A 265 -25.75 30.61 -3.13
CA ASP A 265 -26.47 29.34 -3.13
C ASP A 265 -26.28 28.61 -1.80
N ALA A 266 -27.28 27.83 -1.41
CA ALA A 266 -27.25 26.97 -0.22
C ALA A 266 -27.11 25.51 -0.62
N TYR A 267 -26.30 24.76 0.13
CA TYR A 267 -25.99 23.34 -0.08
C TYR A 267 -26.08 22.56 1.23
N GLU A 268 -26.52 21.33 1.15
CA GLU A 268 -26.61 20.43 2.32
C GLU A 268 -25.24 19.79 2.65
N ARG A 269 -24.36 19.68 1.65
CA ARG A 269 -22.98 19.17 1.81
C ARG A 269 -21.99 20.00 1.00
N LEU A 270 -20.76 20.08 1.51
CA LEU A 270 -19.69 20.85 0.88
C LEU A 270 -18.39 20.03 0.81
N VAL A 271 -17.81 19.95 -0.37
CA VAL A 271 -16.48 19.33 -0.59
C VAL A 271 -15.50 20.42 -1.05
N ILE A 272 -14.39 20.55 -0.34
CA ILE A 272 -13.33 21.51 -0.69
C ILE A 272 -12.09 20.75 -1.11
N THR A 273 -11.64 20.97 -2.37
CA THR A 273 -10.48 20.30 -2.97
C THR A 273 -9.36 21.27 -3.38
N THR A 274 -9.48 22.52 -2.94
CA THR A 274 -8.62 23.63 -3.35
C THR A 274 -7.31 23.69 -2.54
N PRO A 275 -6.28 24.44 -3.05
CA PRO A 275 -5.04 24.67 -2.32
C PRO A 275 -5.24 25.44 -1.00
N PRO A 276 -4.27 25.39 -0.05
CA PRO A 276 -4.34 26.07 1.24
C PRO A 276 -4.68 27.55 1.16
N LYS A 277 -4.14 28.28 0.19
CA LYS A 277 -4.41 29.71 -0.01
C LYS A 277 -5.90 30.04 -0.14
N SER A 278 -6.71 29.14 -0.67
CA SER A 278 -8.15 29.37 -0.83
C SER A 278 -8.89 29.50 0.50
N TYR A 279 -8.34 28.94 1.57
CA TYR A 279 -8.94 28.99 2.92
C TYR A 279 -8.84 30.38 3.57
N GLU A 280 -8.11 31.31 2.98
CA GLU A 280 -8.20 32.73 3.35
C GLU A 280 -9.63 33.31 3.15
N LYS A 281 -10.46 32.64 2.35
CA LYS A 281 -11.85 33.01 2.01
C LYS A 281 -12.89 32.08 2.64
N PHE A 282 -12.50 30.94 3.18
CA PHE A 282 -13.43 29.92 3.66
C PHE A 282 -13.37 29.82 5.18
N PHE A 283 -14.55 29.82 5.83
CA PHE A 283 -14.70 29.72 7.29
C PHE A 283 -13.80 30.72 8.02
N VAL A 284 -13.80 31.97 7.57
CA VAL A 284 -12.85 33.01 8.03
C VAL A 284 -12.94 33.26 9.53
N GLU A 285 -14.13 33.17 10.10
CA GLU A 285 -14.40 33.40 11.53
C GLU A 285 -13.91 32.24 12.43
N ASP A 286 -13.57 31.08 11.84
CA ASP A 286 -13.15 29.91 12.61
C ASP A 286 -11.62 29.81 12.68
N ALA A 287 -11.07 30.01 13.89
CA ALA A 287 -9.64 29.95 14.15
C ALA A 287 -9.02 28.56 13.95
N ASN A 288 -9.79 27.48 13.95
CA ASN A 288 -9.25 26.13 13.74
C ASN A 288 -8.75 25.92 12.30
N PHE A 289 -9.15 26.77 11.34
CA PHE A 289 -8.62 26.78 9.97
C PHE A 289 -7.34 27.61 9.82
N GLU A 290 -6.81 28.23 10.87
CA GLU A 290 -5.67 29.15 10.83
C GLU A 290 -4.40 28.47 10.33
N ASP A 291 -4.09 27.27 10.85
CA ASP A 291 -2.93 26.49 10.41
C ASP A 291 -2.99 26.16 8.90
N LEU A 292 -4.17 25.95 8.36
CA LEU A 292 -4.36 25.68 6.93
C LEU A 292 -4.17 26.94 6.09
N ARG A 293 -4.67 28.11 6.56
CA ARG A 293 -4.48 29.40 5.89
C ARG A 293 -3.00 29.79 5.81
N HIS A 294 -2.25 29.48 6.86
CA HIS A 294 -0.83 29.80 6.97
C HIS A 294 0.11 28.68 6.53
N MET A 295 -0.44 27.56 6.00
CA MET A 295 0.37 26.47 5.50
C MET A 295 1.34 26.95 4.43
N GLU A 296 2.64 26.76 4.67
CA GLU A 296 3.66 27.11 3.69
C GLU A 296 3.51 26.30 2.40
N GLN A 297 3.82 26.94 1.29
CA GLN A 297 3.77 26.34 -0.03
C GLN A 297 5.01 26.73 -0.82
N SER A 298 5.67 25.77 -1.46
CA SER A 298 6.81 26.05 -2.33
C SER A 298 6.38 26.43 -3.74
N SER A 299 7.23 27.23 -4.39
CA SER A 299 7.13 27.62 -5.79
C SER A 299 8.14 26.83 -6.63
N CYS A 300 7.78 26.53 -7.87
CA CYS A 300 8.64 25.85 -8.83
C CYS A 300 8.40 26.44 -10.22
N ALA A 301 9.44 26.58 -11.02
CA ALA A 301 9.32 26.87 -12.45
C ALA A 301 9.82 25.66 -13.25
N ILE A 302 9.10 25.34 -14.31
CA ILE A 302 9.45 24.28 -15.25
C ILE A 302 9.73 24.94 -16.59
N VAL A 303 10.98 24.91 -17.03
CA VAL A 303 11.35 25.42 -18.37
C VAL A 303 11.46 24.22 -19.31
N ILE A 304 10.64 24.25 -20.36
CA ILE A 304 10.57 23.22 -21.38
C ILE A 304 11.36 23.70 -22.59
N ILE A 305 12.31 22.88 -23.05
CA ILE A 305 13.24 23.26 -24.11
C ILE A 305 13.23 22.16 -25.18
N SER A 306 12.87 22.54 -26.42
CA SER A 306 13.00 21.65 -27.56
C SER A 306 14.24 21.97 -28.38
N LEU A 307 15.01 20.94 -28.67
CA LEU A 307 16.26 21.00 -29.42
C LEU A 307 16.30 19.92 -30.53
N PRO A 308 16.95 20.19 -31.67
CA PRO A 308 17.27 19.11 -32.61
C PRO A 308 18.20 18.08 -31.97
N LYS A 309 18.04 16.79 -32.27
CA LYS A 309 18.99 15.75 -31.78
C LYS A 309 20.45 16.05 -32.15
N LEU A 310 20.67 16.68 -33.30
CA LEU A 310 21.99 17.09 -33.76
C LEU A 310 22.68 18.13 -32.90
N ALA A 311 21.95 18.82 -32.00
CA ALA A 311 22.52 19.72 -31.00
C ALA A 311 23.45 18.98 -30.00
N PHE A 312 23.28 17.70 -29.85
CA PHE A 312 24.04 16.85 -28.91
C PHE A 312 25.05 16.01 -29.64
N THR A 313 26.33 16.05 -29.21
CA THR A 313 27.40 15.21 -29.75
C THR A 313 27.24 13.72 -29.40
N LYS A 314 26.51 13.41 -28.32
CA LYS A 314 26.16 12.05 -27.87
C LYS A 314 24.69 12.01 -27.45
N PRO A 315 24.00 10.89 -27.71
CA PRO A 315 22.63 10.72 -27.21
C PRO A 315 22.57 10.85 -25.70
N LEU A 316 21.51 11.52 -25.20
CA LEU A 316 21.21 11.57 -23.78
C LEU A 316 20.79 10.18 -23.29
N GLN A 317 21.37 9.74 -22.18
CA GLN A 317 21.09 8.45 -21.57
C GLN A 317 20.24 8.61 -20.30
N GLY A 318 19.31 7.69 -20.06
CA GLY A 318 18.46 7.67 -18.90
C GLY A 318 17.29 8.65 -18.96
N THR A 319 16.63 8.87 -17.82
CA THR A 319 15.43 9.71 -17.67
C THR A 319 15.77 11.17 -17.34
N GLY A 320 17.02 11.45 -16.98
CA GLY A 320 17.45 12.78 -16.53
C GLY A 320 18.34 12.72 -15.29
N PHE A 321 18.44 13.85 -14.60
CA PHE A 321 19.25 13.99 -13.41
C PHE A 321 18.64 14.94 -12.40
N VAL A 322 19.00 14.77 -11.14
CA VAL A 322 18.80 15.74 -10.08
C VAL A 322 20.14 16.39 -9.67
N ILE A 323 20.09 17.54 -9.06
CA ILE A 323 21.28 18.35 -8.74
C ILE A 323 21.42 18.43 -7.22
N THR A 324 22.65 18.15 -6.73
CA THR A 324 22.93 18.31 -5.30
C THR A 324 22.85 19.76 -4.85
N ARG A 325 22.36 20.01 -3.65
CA ARG A 325 22.23 21.37 -3.08
C ARG A 325 23.56 22.13 -2.99
N SER A 326 24.66 21.43 -2.84
CA SER A 326 26.01 22.00 -2.80
C SER A 326 26.52 22.48 -4.16
N THR A 327 25.82 22.20 -5.25
CA THR A 327 26.14 22.72 -6.58
C THR A 327 25.59 24.12 -6.75
N GLU A 328 26.47 25.05 -7.12
CA GLU A 328 26.09 26.44 -7.36
C GLU A 328 25.38 26.60 -8.72
N THR A 329 24.07 26.41 -8.71
CA THR A 329 23.17 26.63 -9.85
C THR A 329 21.74 26.80 -9.32
N PRO A 330 20.88 27.60 -9.96
CA PRO A 330 19.47 27.72 -9.59
C PRO A 330 18.63 26.48 -9.98
N LEU A 331 19.18 25.61 -10.81
CA LEU A 331 18.51 24.39 -11.25
C LEU A 331 18.45 23.36 -10.12
N THR A 332 17.37 22.58 -10.09
CA THR A 332 17.18 21.47 -9.15
C THR A 332 17.19 20.12 -9.83
N ALA A 333 16.69 20.03 -11.07
CA ALA A 333 16.61 18.80 -11.84
C ALA A 333 16.48 19.08 -13.34
N CYS A 334 16.72 18.05 -14.15
CA CYS A 334 16.35 18.04 -15.56
C CYS A 334 15.84 16.65 -15.96
N THR A 335 14.65 16.58 -16.56
CA THR A 335 14.08 15.37 -17.13
C THR A 335 14.27 15.34 -18.64
N TYR A 336 14.74 14.23 -19.19
CA TYR A 336 14.86 13.98 -20.63
C TYR A 336 13.56 13.36 -21.13
N ILE A 337 12.58 14.19 -21.52
CA ILE A 337 11.24 13.73 -21.90
C ILE A 337 11.30 12.77 -23.09
N SER A 338 12.04 13.11 -24.12
CA SER A 338 12.22 12.27 -25.31
C SER A 338 12.83 10.88 -25.04
N SER A 339 13.58 10.73 -23.94
CA SER A 339 14.13 9.44 -23.51
C SER A 339 13.18 8.69 -22.56
N LYS A 340 12.54 9.42 -21.66
CA LYS A 340 11.59 8.85 -20.67
C LYS A 340 10.28 8.42 -21.36
N TRP A 341 9.79 9.25 -22.30
CA TRP A 341 8.53 9.09 -23.01
C TRP A 341 8.72 9.27 -24.54
N PRO A 342 9.33 8.32 -25.25
CA PRO A 342 9.69 8.48 -26.67
C PRO A 342 8.52 8.82 -27.60
N GLN A 343 7.30 8.38 -27.24
CA GLN A 343 6.09 8.61 -28.01
C GLN A 343 5.58 10.07 -27.95
N THR A 344 6.11 10.90 -27.04
CA THR A 344 5.64 12.27 -26.81
C THR A 344 6.40 13.32 -27.61
N THR A 345 7.45 12.91 -28.32
CA THR A 345 8.40 13.82 -28.99
C THR A 345 8.69 13.32 -30.40
N PRO A 346 8.74 14.20 -31.44
CA PRO A 346 9.18 13.81 -32.79
C PRO A 346 10.58 13.17 -32.75
N GLN A 347 10.83 12.20 -33.65
CA GLN A 347 12.02 11.32 -33.57
C GLN A 347 13.36 12.03 -33.72
N ASP A 348 13.38 13.18 -34.41
CA ASP A 348 14.57 14.01 -34.64
C ASP A 348 14.80 15.10 -33.59
N LYS A 349 13.98 15.13 -32.53
CA LYS A 349 13.98 16.13 -31.46
C LYS A 349 14.36 15.56 -30.13
N VAL A 350 14.79 16.46 -29.24
CA VAL A 350 15.01 16.25 -27.81
C VAL A 350 14.21 17.29 -27.04
N VAL A 351 13.39 16.83 -26.09
CA VAL A 351 12.68 17.71 -25.16
C VAL A 351 13.26 17.54 -23.76
N LEU A 352 13.63 18.66 -23.17
CA LEU A 352 14.12 18.76 -21.79
C LEU A 352 13.08 19.49 -20.95
N ARG A 353 12.81 19.00 -19.73
CA ARG A 353 12.12 19.74 -18.67
C ARG A 353 13.12 20.09 -17.60
N VAL A 354 13.43 21.36 -17.46
CA VAL A 354 14.39 21.90 -16.51
C VAL A 354 13.65 22.53 -15.35
N PHE A 355 14.01 22.17 -14.14
CA PHE A 355 13.32 22.61 -12.92
C PHE A 355 14.15 23.63 -12.15
N LEU A 356 13.51 24.73 -11.76
CA LEU A 356 14.03 25.77 -10.88
C LEU A 356 13.14 25.87 -9.63
N GLY A 357 13.69 26.32 -8.53
CA GLY A 357 12.94 26.53 -7.27
C GLY A 357 13.53 25.70 -6.13
N LYS A 358 14.63 26.21 -5.55
CA LYS A 358 15.14 25.70 -4.27
C LYS A 358 14.27 26.25 -3.13
N PRO A 359 14.04 25.54 -2.02
CA PRO A 359 13.14 25.96 -0.94
C PRO A 359 13.42 27.34 -0.34
N THR A 360 14.66 27.80 -0.40
CA THR A 360 15.10 29.09 0.18
C THR A 360 15.42 30.14 -0.88
N ASP A 361 15.08 29.87 -2.14
CA ASP A 361 15.43 30.71 -3.28
C ASP A 361 14.19 31.37 -3.85
N SER A 362 14.20 32.73 -3.92
CA SER A 362 13.11 33.53 -4.47
C SER A 362 13.15 33.67 -6.00
N THR A 363 14.09 33.04 -6.69
CA THR A 363 14.28 33.18 -8.16
C THR A 363 12.98 33.00 -8.93
N VAL A 364 12.19 31.96 -8.59
CA VAL A 364 10.91 31.69 -9.27
C VAL A 364 9.87 32.78 -9.05
N ASP A 365 9.90 33.44 -7.91
CA ASP A 365 8.90 34.45 -7.54
C ASP A 365 9.29 35.87 -8.01
N THR A 366 10.59 36.16 -8.23
CA THR A 366 11.12 37.46 -8.51
C THR A 366 11.52 37.73 -9.97
N HIS A 367 11.89 36.66 -10.73
CA HIS A 367 12.31 36.80 -12.13
C HIS A 367 11.12 36.79 -13.10
N SER A 368 11.24 37.44 -14.24
CA SER A 368 10.29 37.37 -15.35
C SER A 368 10.34 35.97 -16.02
N GLU A 369 9.39 35.67 -16.89
CA GLU A 369 9.38 34.42 -17.66
C GLU A 369 10.57 34.31 -18.60
N GLU A 370 10.93 35.43 -19.24
CA GLU A 370 12.09 35.55 -20.12
C GLU A 370 13.40 35.30 -19.36
N GLU A 371 13.56 35.93 -18.19
CA GLU A 371 14.74 35.72 -17.34
C GLU A 371 14.86 34.29 -16.88
N LEU A 372 13.76 33.63 -16.51
CA LEU A 372 13.78 32.22 -16.14
C LEU A 372 14.15 31.30 -17.30
N CYS A 373 13.69 31.61 -18.52
CA CYS A 373 14.05 30.86 -19.73
C CYS A 373 15.53 31.01 -20.05
N GLU A 374 16.07 32.23 -20.01
CA GLU A 374 17.50 32.55 -20.28
C GLU A 374 18.38 31.86 -19.24
N LEU A 375 18.03 31.94 -17.97
CA LEU A 375 18.75 31.37 -16.86
C LEU A 375 18.80 29.81 -17.00
N ALA A 376 17.65 29.20 -17.24
CA ALA A 376 17.54 27.74 -17.43
C ALA A 376 18.35 27.29 -18.65
N LEU A 377 18.23 28.01 -19.78
CA LEU A 377 18.93 27.68 -21.02
C LEU A 377 20.45 27.78 -20.86
N SER A 378 20.94 28.85 -20.22
CA SER A 378 22.36 29.07 -19.96
C SER A 378 22.94 27.94 -19.08
N GLU A 379 22.30 27.66 -17.96
CA GLU A 379 22.76 26.65 -17.01
C GLU A 379 22.72 25.24 -17.60
N ILE A 380 21.61 24.85 -18.24
CA ILE A 380 21.48 23.51 -18.82
C ILE A 380 22.43 23.29 -19.99
N ARG A 381 22.74 24.34 -20.78
CA ARG A 381 23.75 24.31 -21.83
C ARG A 381 25.14 24.06 -21.26
N ASN A 382 25.47 24.68 -20.13
CA ASN A 382 26.72 24.46 -19.43
C ASN A 382 26.86 23.04 -18.87
N ILE A 383 25.76 22.45 -18.41
CA ILE A 383 25.75 21.09 -17.86
C ILE A 383 25.82 20.03 -18.98
N LEU A 384 24.97 20.13 -20.00
CA LEU A 384 24.83 19.12 -21.05
C LEU A 384 25.76 19.33 -22.26
N LYS A 385 26.41 20.52 -22.38
CA LYS A 385 27.36 20.86 -23.44
C LYS A 385 26.79 20.73 -24.86
N PHE A 386 25.50 21.05 -25.07
CA PHE A 386 24.91 21.05 -26.40
C PHE A 386 25.18 22.38 -27.16
N THR A 387 25.04 22.32 -28.48
CA THR A 387 25.25 23.45 -29.39
C THR A 387 23.94 23.88 -30.06
N GLY A 388 23.93 25.07 -30.64
CA GLY A 388 22.75 25.61 -31.33
C GLY A 388 21.71 26.21 -30.39
N ASN A 389 20.59 26.65 -30.96
CA ASN A 389 19.52 27.29 -30.24
C ASN A 389 18.30 26.35 -30.14
N PRO A 390 17.46 26.52 -29.10
CA PRO A 390 16.19 25.86 -29.01
C PRO A 390 15.31 26.19 -30.21
N GLU A 391 14.49 25.23 -30.68
CA GLU A 391 13.42 25.49 -31.64
C GLU A 391 12.30 26.28 -30.99
N TRP A 392 12.02 25.92 -29.74
CA TRP A 392 11.14 26.69 -28.86
C TRP A 392 11.54 26.45 -27.40
N ILE A 393 11.23 27.43 -26.58
CA ILE A 393 11.40 27.42 -25.14
C ILE A 393 10.16 27.99 -24.48
N GLU A 394 9.74 27.43 -23.40
CA GLU A 394 8.57 27.86 -22.65
C GLU A 394 8.75 27.63 -21.17
N VAL A 395 8.28 28.57 -20.34
CA VAL A 395 8.25 28.43 -18.89
C VAL A 395 6.82 28.25 -18.37
N VAL A 396 6.68 27.37 -17.40
CA VAL A 396 5.46 27.24 -16.60
C VAL A 396 5.80 27.52 -15.15
N ARG A 397 5.20 28.54 -14.60
CA ARG A 397 5.42 28.98 -13.22
C ARG A 397 4.32 28.41 -12.32
N LEU A 398 4.71 27.58 -11.38
CA LEU A 398 3.85 26.98 -10.36
C LEU A 398 4.11 27.67 -9.01
N GLN A 399 3.59 28.89 -8.86
CA GLN A 399 3.77 29.68 -7.65
C GLN A 399 2.92 29.13 -6.51
N LYS A 400 3.52 29.00 -5.30
CA LYS A 400 2.84 28.56 -4.07
C LYS A 400 1.91 27.36 -4.33
N SER A 401 2.43 26.37 -5.04
CA SER A 401 1.62 25.29 -5.58
C SER A 401 1.76 23.97 -4.84
N MET A 402 2.85 23.79 -4.06
CA MET A 402 3.14 22.56 -3.37
C MET A 402 3.09 22.77 -1.84
N PRO A 403 2.06 22.26 -1.15
CA PRO A 403 1.94 22.39 0.30
C PRO A 403 3.09 21.67 1.02
N GLN A 404 3.59 22.31 2.08
CA GLN A 404 4.72 21.79 2.86
C GLN A 404 4.20 21.14 4.14
N TYR A 405 4.33 19.82 4.20
CA TYR A 405 3.94 19.02 5.37
C TYR A 405 5.05 19.06 6.41
N GLU A 406 5.06 20.10 7.23
CA GLU A 406 6.05 20.25 8.30
C GLU A 406 5.81 19.27 9.44
N VAL A 407 6.83 19.05 10.27
CA VAL A 407 6.73 18.22 11.47
C VAL A 407 5.48 18.59 12.27
N GLY A 408 4.69 17.59 12.67
CA GLY A 408 3.38 17.75 13.32
C GLY A 408 2.21 17.97 12.35
N HIS A 409 2.42 17.93 11.03
CA HIS A 409 1.35 18.09 10.03
C HIS A 409 0.21 17.08 10.22
N LYS A 410 0.53 15.82 10.49
CA LYS A 410 -0.46 14.76 10.65
C LYS A 410 -1.40 15.03 11.83
N GLU A 411 -0.85 15.48 12.94
CA GLU A 411 -1.60 15.83 14.15
C GLU A 411 -2.48 17.06 13.92
N ARG A 412 -1.94 18.13 13.29
CA ARG A 412 -2.72 19.33 12.94
C ARG A 412 -3.90 19.00 12.02
N VAL A 413 -3.67 18.17 10.99
CA VAL A 413 -4.74 17.72 10.09
C VAL A 413 -5.78 16.89 10.85
N ALA A 414 -5.37 15.98 11.73
CA ALA A 414 -6.32 15.17 12.52
C ALA A 414 -7.19 16.08 13.40
N THR A 415 -6.59 17.02 14.13
CA THR A 415 -7.34 17.99 14.95
C THR A 415 -8.34 18.80 14.13
N LEU A 416 -7.94 19.29 12.95
CA LEU A 416 -8.85 20.00 12.05
C LEU A 416 -10.01 19.13 11.54
N MET A 417 -9.73 17.85 11.20
CA MET A 417 -10.76 16.92 10.72
C MET A 417 -11.77 16.58 11.83
N ASP A 418 -11.31 16.36 13.06
CA ASP A 418 -12.16 16.12 14.23
C ASP A 418 -13.05 17.35 14.50
N HIS A 419 -12.48 18.56 14.47
CA HIS A 419 -13.24 19.80 14.61
C HIS A 419 -14.27 19.97 13.48
N ALA A 420 -13.90 19.72 12.22
CA ALA A 420 -14.79 19.81 11.08
C ALA A 420 -15.96 18.81 11.19
N GLN A 421 -15.69 17.59 11.63
CA GLN A 421 -16.73 16.57 11.83
C GLN A 421 -17.73 16.97 12.91
N GLU A 422 -17.28 17.60 14.00
CA GLU A 422 -18.12 18.01 15.11
C GLU A 422 -18.98 19.25 14.78
N HIS A 423 -18.41 20.24 14.09
CA HIS A 423 -19.02 21.56 13.92
C HIS A 423 -19.61 21.81 12.53
N TYR A 424 -19.23 21.02 11.53
CA TYR A 424 -19.60 21.18 10.12
C TYR A 424 -20.10 19.86 9.52
N PRO A 425 -21.27 19.33 9.92
CA PRO A 425 -21.81 18.07 9.39
C PRO A 425 -21.93 18.12 7.86
N GLY A 426 -21.34 17.13 7.16
CA GLY A 426 -21.36 17.09 5.69
C GLY A 426 -20.27 17.92 5.01
N LEU A 427 -19.33 18.52 5.76
CA LEU A 427 -18.10 19.10 5.20
C LEU A 427 -17.07 18.02 4.92
N ALA A 428 -16.51 18.03 3.72
CA ALA A 428 -15.36 17.18 3.37
C ALA A 428 -14.18 18.07 2.91
N LEU A 429 -13.04 17.88 3.57
CA LEU A 429 -11.79 18.53 3.26
C LEU A 429 -10.83 17.49 2.68
N ILE A 430 -10.58 17.53 1.37
CA ILE A 430 -9.75 16.54 0.68
C ILE A 430 -8.78 17.21 -0.31
N GLY A 431 -7.77 16.48 -0.72
CA GLY A 431 -6.77 16.95 -1.68
C GLY A 431 -5.39 17.14 -1.07
N THR A 432 -4.56 17.85 -1.80
CA THR A 432 -3.13 18.00 -1.46
C THR A 432 -2.80 18.71 -0.15
N PRO A 433 -3.65 19.53 0.48
CA PRO A 433 -3.33 20.09 1.80
C PRO A 433 -3.34 19.05 2.95
N PHE A 434 -4.00 17.92 2.76
CA PHE A 434 -4.32 17.00 3.86
C PHE A 434 -3.53 15.70 3.82
N LYS A 435 -3.57 14.96 2.67
CA LYS A 435 -3.00 13.60 2.62
C LYS A 435 -2.45 13.29 1.23
N GLY A 436 -1.11 13.38 1.10
CA GLY A 436 -0.43 13.02 -0.15
C GLY A 436 -0.60 14.04 -1.26
N VAL A 437 0.48 14.30 -1.99
CA VAL A 437 0.55 15.32 -3.05
C VAL A 437 0.44 14.73 -4.45
N GLY A 438 0.37 13.41 -4.58
CA GLY A 438 0.29 12.72 -5.88
C GLY A 438 -1.14 12.70 -6.43
N MET A 439 -1.26 12.70 -7.76
CA MET A 439 -2.56 12.56 -8.45
C MET A 439 -3.36 11.33 -8.00
N PRO A 440 -2.74 10.13 -7.88
CA PRO A 440 -3.47 8.95 -7.37
C PRO A 440 -3.97 9.13 -5.94
N ASP A 441 -3.27 9.93 -5.10
CA ASP A 441 -3.70 10.19 -3.73
C ASP A 441 -4.97 11.03 -3.69
N GLY A 442 -5.08 12.05 -4.56
CA GLY A 442 -6.30 12.85 -4.70
C GLY A 442 -7.50 12.06 -5.19
N ILE A 443 -7.31 11.18 -6.19
CA ILE A 443 -8.36 10.28 -6.70
C ILE A 443 -8.79 9.29 -5.60
N LYS A 444 -7.84 8.75 -4.85
CA LYS A 444 -8.12 7.85 -3.74
C LYS A 444 -8.95 8.52 -2.65
N GLN A 445 -8.59 9.75 -2.25
CA GLN A 445 -9.37 10.53 -1.29
C GLN A 445 -10.80 10.79 -1.76
N ALA A 446 -10.98 11.10 -3.06
CA ALA A 446 -12.30 11.28 -3.66
C ALA A 446 -13.16 10.01 -3.56
N TYR A 447 -12.58 8.86 -3.84
CA TYR A 447 -13.23 7.56 -3.73
C TYR A 447 -13.59 7.23 -2.27
N GLU A 448 -12.63 7.37 -1.34
CA GLU A 448 -12.81 7.13 0.10
C GLU A 448 -13.93 8.01 0.69
N LEU A 449 -14.01 9.27 0.28
CA LEU A 449 -15.08 10.18 0.68
C LEU A 449 -16.45 9.65 0.27
N VAL A 450 -16.59 9.23 -0.98
CA VAL A 450 -17.90 8.74 -1.48
C VAL A 450 -18.30 7.45 -0.77
N GLU A 451 -17.36 6.54 -0.49
CA GLU A 451 -17.66 5.32 0.25
C GLU A 451 -18.08 5.63 1.70
N SER A 452 -17.43 6.58 2.38
CA SER A 452 -17.85 6.99 3.73
C SER A 452 -19.27 7.55 3.74
N TRP A 453 -19.64 8.38 2.75
CA TRP A 453 -20.99 8.94 2.66
C TRP A 453 -22.06 7.92 2.25
N LYS A 454 -21.69 6.85 1.54
CA LYS A 454 -22.61 5.71 1.32
C LYS A 454 -22.95 4.99 2.62
N GLU A 455 -21.99 4.86 3.52
CA GLU A 455 -22.21 4.25 4.84
C GLU A 455 -23.13 5.12 5.69
N GLU A 456 -22.86 6.42 5.80
CA GLU A 456 -23.70 7.38 6.52
C GLU A 456 -25.17 7.38 6.03
N THR A 457 -25.39 7.34 4.72
CA THR A 457 -26.75 7.38 4.14
C THR A 457 -27.51 6.07 4.30
N LYS A 458 -26.86 4.93 4.52
CA LYS A 458 -27.51 3.66 4.85
C LYS A 458 -28.07 3.64 6.29
N GLU A 459 -27.46 4.39 7.21
CA GLU A 459 -27.89 4.47 8.61
C GLU A 459 -29.12 5.36 8.81
N VAL A 460 -29.51 6.20 7.85
CA VAL A 460 -30.57 7.22 7.98
C VAL A 460 -31.92 6.79 7.41
N VAL A 461 -32.12 5.58 6.89
CA VAL A 461 -33.43 5.13 6.39
C VAL A 461 -34.27 4.57 7.55
N PRO A 462 -35.30 5.27 8.05
CA PRO A 462 -36.25 4.71 8.99
C PRO A 462 -37.08 3.61 8.30
N MET A 463 -37.22 2.45 8.93
CA MET A 463 -38.18 1.44 8.51
C MET A 463 -39.60 2.05 8.63
N ASP A 464 -40.20 2.43 7.51
CA ASP A 464 -41.62 2.71 7.45
C ASP A 464 -42.40 1.43 7.69
N THR A 465 -43.03 1.41 8.87
CA THR A 465 -44.08 0.46 9.23
C THR A 465 -45.37 0.85 8.55
N HIS A 466 -45.88 0.00 7.66
CA HIS A 466 -47.33 -0.20 7.48
C HIS A 466 -47.62 -1.42 6.62
N THR A 467 -48.14 -2.48 7.24
CA THR A 467 -49.35 -3.15 6.76
C THR A 467 -49.95 -3.97 7.89
N GLU A 468 -51.14 -3.52 8.30
CA GLU A 468 -52.06 -4.27 9.15
C GLU A 468 -52.59 -5.52 8.42
N SER A 469 -52.73 -6.62 9.13
CA SER A 469 -53.92 -7.44 8.99
C SER A 469 -54.10 -8.39 10.20
N ASN A 470 -55.28 -8.28 10.74
CA ASN A 470 -55.91 -9.03 11.83
C ASN A 470 -55.82 -10.57 11.75
N HIS A 471 -55.72 -11.26 12.89
CA HIS A 471 -56.79 -12.05 13.53
C HIS A 471 -56.31 -12.83 14.76
N VAL A 472 -56.89 -12.45 15.92
CA VAL A 472 -57.79 -13.19 16.83
C VAL A 472 -57.25 -14.33 17.72
N HIS A 473 -57.21 -14.02 19.03
CA HIS A 473 -57.57 -14.73 20.30
C HIS A 473 -57.14 -16.16 20.63
N HIS A 474 -56.57 -16.27 21.79
CA HIS A 474 -56.94 -16.90 23.11
C HIS A 474 -55.64 -17.24 23.85
N GLY A 475 -55.37 -16.92 25.11
CA GLY A 475 -56.15 -16.79 26.32
C GLY A 475 -55.47 -17.59 27.44
N VAL A 476 -55.37 -16.99 28.67
CA VAL A 476 -55.07 -17.60 30.00
C VAL A 476 -53.59 -17.71 30.39
N GLY A 477 -53.00 -16.97 31.22
CA GLY A 477 -53.03 -16.47 32.56
C GLY A 477 -52.44 -17.42 33.67
N PRO A 478 -52.03 -16.85 34.83
CA PRO A 478 -50.62 -16.86 35.32
C PRO A 478 -50.45 -17.78 36.59
N VAL A 479 -49.21 -17.94 37.11
CA VAL A 479 -48.94 -18.15 38.55
C VAL A 479 -47.48 -17.83 38.94
N GLU A 480 -47.39 -17.20 40.07
CA GLU A 480 -46.30 -16.58 40.86
C GLU A 480 -45.23 -17.54 41.41
N GLY A 481 -44.11 -16.93 41.86
CA GLY A 481 -43.29 -17.47 42.97
C GLY A 481 -41.85 -17.06 43.02
N HIS A 482 -41.50 -16.01 43.73
CA HIS A 482 -40.17 -15.69 44.28
C HIS A 482 -39.82 -16.59 45.49
N PRO A 483 -38.59 -16.73 46.07
CA PRO A 483 -37.69 -15.62 46.41
C PRO A 483 -36.14 -15.92 46.36
N GLU A 484 -35.42 -14.83 46.47
CA GLU A 484 -33.94 -14.64 46.72
C GLU A 484 -33.47 -15.16 48.11
N PRO A 485 -32.19 -14.94 48.58
CA PRO A 485 -30.88 -14.62 47.99
C PRO A 485 -29.71 -15.37 48.64
N LYS A 486 -28.42 -15.19 48.17
CA LYS A 486 -27.22 -14.82 48.98
C LYS A 486 -25.86 -15.02 48.32
N HIS A 487 -25.11 -13.89 48.22
CA HIS A 487 -23.69 -13.62 48.47
C HIS A 487 -22.55 -14.46 47.89
N GLY A 488 -21.65 -13.76 47.18
CA GLY A 488 -20.21 -13.88 47.46
C GLY A 488 -19.25 -13.67 46.31
N HIS A 489 -18.77 -12.46 46.17
CA HIS A 489 -17.45 -11.92 45.80
C HIS A 489 -16.82 -12.15 44.37
N PRO A 490 -15.94 -11.21 43.95
CA PRO A 490 -15.92 -10.74 42.56
C PRO A 490 -14.64 -11.12 41.84
N GLY A 491 -14.72 -11.21 40.51
CA GLY A 491 -13.52 -11.26 39.71
C GLY A 491 -13.65 -12.10 38.44
N ALA A 492 -14.37 -11.60 37.49
CA ALA A 492 -14.15 -11.80 36.05
C ALA A 492 -15.25 -11.00 35.34
N VAL A 493 -14.87 -10.00 34.59
CA VAL A 493 -15.79 -9.23 33.75
C VAL A 493 -16.20 -10.13 32.59
N SER A 494 -17.34 -10.79 32.73
CA SER A 494 -18.05 -11.38 31.62
C SER A 494 -18.69 -10.25 30.83
N MET A 495 -18.32 -10.07 29.57
CA MET A 495 -19.07 -9.26 28.61
C MET A 495 -20.34 -10.03 28.18
N GLU A 496 -21.29 -10.16 29.08
CA GLU A 496 -22.67 -10.49 28.73
C GLU A 496 -23.54 -9.31 29.12
N GLY A 497 -24.10 -8.66 28.12
CA GLY A 497 -25.11 -7.61 28.30
C GLY A 497 -24.91 -6.39 27.42
N ARG A 498 -24.95 -6.54 26.11
CA ARG A 498 -25.45 -5.47 25.24
C ARG A 498 -26.62 -5.98 24.43
N SER A 499 -27.76 -5.37 24.78
CA SER A 499 -29.02 -5.45 24.10
C SER A 499 -28.90 -5.37 22.58
N GLU A 500 -29.72 -6.16 21.91
CA GLU A 500 -30.03 -6.10 20.49
C GLU A 500 -30.34 -4.66 20.05
N GLN A 501 -29.37 -4.06 19.35
CA GLN A 501 -29.60 -2.92 18.47
C GLN A 501 -28.51 -2.92 17.38
N SER A 502 -28.98 -2.77 16.15
CA SER A 502 -28.28 -2.62 14.88
C SER A 502 -27.90 -3.92 14.18
N GLY A 503 -28.38 -4.05 12.94
CA GLY A 503 -28.10 -5.15 12.02
C GLY A 503 -26.67 -5.16 11.46
N GLN A 504 -25.67 -5.20 12.34
CA GLN A 504 -24.33 -5.62 11.95
C GLN A 504 -24.38 -7.11 11.65
N GLU A 505 -23.97 -7.50 10.44
CA GLU A 505 -23.77 -8.90 10.11
C GLU A 505 -22.85 -9.53 11.17
N LYS A 506 -23.35 -10.55 11.87
CA LYS A 506 -22.53 -11.30 12.83
C LYS A 506 -21.29 -11.83 12.12
N VAL A 507 -20.13 -11.59 12.72
CA VAL A 507 -18.88 -12.23 12.31
C VAL A 507 -19.14 -13.74 12.18
N PRO A 508 -18.76 -14.40 11.06
CA PRO A 508 -18.93 -15.85 10.94
C PRO A 508 -18.20 -16.55 12.08
N GLU A 509 -18.91 -17.31 12.89
CA GLU A 509 -18.32 -18.16 13.92
C GLU A 509 -17.60 -19.34 13.24
N THR A 510 -16.46 -19.76 13.79
CA THR A 510 -15.72 -20.96 13.39
C THR A 510 -15.71 -21.95 14.55
N TYR A 511 -15.49 -23.22 14.25
CA TYR A 511 -15.16 -24.21 15.26
C TYR A 511 -13.66 -24.44 15.22
N GLU A 512 -12.99 -24.30 16.34
CA GLU A 512 -11.56 -24.51 16.49
C GLU A 512 -11.25 -25.91 17.03
N GLY A 513 -10.18 -26.50 16.48
CA GLY A 513 -9.65 -27.80 16.86
C GLY A 513 -8.22 -27.70 17.42
N TRP A 514 -7.32 -28.56 16.92
CA TRP A 514 -5.92 -28.57 17.35
C TRP A 514 -5.14 -27.36 16.87
N PHE A 515 -4.21 -26.89 17.72
CA PHE A 515 -3.21 -25.88 17.35
C PHE A 515 -2.18 -26.49 16.41
N SER A 516 -1.72 -25.70 15.47
CA SER A 516 -0.87 -26.11 14.35
C SER A 516 0.40 -25.25 14.29
N LEU A 517 1.55 -25.88 14.12
CA LEU A 517 2.82 -25.24 13.84
C LEU A 517 3.46 -25.87 12.61
N HIS A 518 3.67 -25.10 11.55
CA HIS A 518 4.57 -25.44 10.47
C HIS A 518 5.92 -24.74 10.77
N ALA A 519 6.98 -25.50 10.95
CA ALA A 519 8.32 -24.97 11.27
C ALA A 519 9.33 -25.50 10.26
N ASN A 520 9.96 -24.61 9.53
CA ASN A 520 10.87 -24.90 8.44
C ASN A 520 12.31 -24.52 8.81
N TYR A 521 13.24 -25.42 8.55
CA TYR A 521 14.65 -25.29 8.91
C TYR A 521 15.56 -25.65 7.73
N SER A 522 16.69 -24.94 7.61
CA SER A 522 17.84 -25.36 6.83
C SER A 522 18.83 -26.12 7.70
N ILE A 523 19.57 -27.05 7.09
CA ILE A 523 20.61 -27.82 7.78
C ILE A 523 21.98 -27.23 7.51
N ASN A 524 22.70 -26.88 8.55
CA ASN A 524 24.10 -26.48 8.44
C ASN A 524 25.00 -27.68 8.27
N PHE A 525 25.12 -28.19 7.05
CA PHE A 525 25.98 -29.35 6.71
C PHE A 525 27.46 -29.07 6.94
N GLU A 526 27.93 -27.81 6.88
CA GLU A 526 29.32 -27.49 7.22
C GLU A 526 29.58 -27.78 8.68
N LYS A 527 28.71 -27.30 9.58
CA LYS A 527 28.80 -27.57 11.01
C LYS A 527 28.61 -29.04 11.32
N TRP A 528 27.65 -29.72 10.68
CA TRP A 528 27.42 -31.16 10.84
C TRP A 528 28.68 -31.99 10.55
N ARG A 529 29.41 -31.69 9.49
CA ARG A 529 30.66 -32.41 9.11
C ARG A 529 31.81 -32.15 10.08
N THR A 530 31.77 -31.14 10.95
CA THR A 530 32.79 -30.92 11.99
C THR A 530 32.62 -31.84 13.19
N TRP A 531 31.48 -32.52 13.33
CA TRP A 531 31.20 -33.39 14.43
C TRP A 531 31.89 -34.75 14.24
N SER A 532 32.30 -35.36 15.35
CA SER A 532 32.80 -36.72 15.33
C SER A 532 31.68 -37.71 14.95
N PRO A 533 32.00 -38.86 14.36
CA PRO A 533 31.01 -39.90 14.07
C PRO A 533 30.20 -40.38 15.29
N GLU A 534 30.75 -40.23 16.49
CA GLU A 534 30.07 -40.54 17.74
C GLU A 534 29.04 -39.50 18.10
N GLN A 535 29.40 -38.20 18.00
CA GLN A 535 28.48 -37.08 18.20
C GLN A 535 27.33 -37.08 17.18
N GLN A 536 27.63 -37.39 15.93
CA GLN A 536 26.61 -37.51 14.88
C GLN A 536 25.61 -38.64 15.19
N ARG A 537 26.11 -39.83 15.60
CA ARG A 537 25.26 -40.94 15.98
C ARG A 537 24.40 -40.65 17.21
N GLU A 538 24.94 -40.04 18.24
CA GLU A 538 24.20 -39.63 19.46
C GLU A 538 23.09 -38.64 19.12
N ALA A 539 23.39 -37.64 18.31
CA ALA A 539 22.42 -36.63 17.86
C ALA A 539 21.29 -37.26 17.04
N LEU A 540 21.61 -38.13 16.09
CA LEU A 540 20.61 -38.83 15.28
C LEU A 540 19.77 -39.78 16.14
N GLN A 541 20.39 -40.50 17.10
CA GLN A 541 19.68 -41.39 18.01
C GLN A 541 18.66 -40.61 18.85
N SER A 542 19.07 -39.53 19.50
CA SER A 542 18.16 -38.71 20.29
C SER A 542 17.05 -38.05 19.45
N PHE A 543 17.36 -37.67 18.21
CA PHE A 543 16.37 -37.18 17.29
C PHE A 543 15.35 -38.23 16.88
N LYS A 544 15.78 -39.45 16.55
CA LYS A 544 14.90 -40.57 16.25
C LYS A 544 14.02 -40.98 17.43
N GLU A 545 14.54 -40.91 18.66
CA GLU A 545 13.76 -41.14 19.88
C GLU A 545 12.66 -40.08 20.05
N PHE A 546 12.96 -38.82 19.79
CA PHE A 546 11.99 -37.73 19.79
C PHE A 546 10.88 -37.99 18.74
N ILE A 547 11.26 -38.33 17.49
CA ILE A 547 10.31 -38.61 16.43
C ILE A 547 9.47 -39.88 16.78
N GLY A 548 10.08 -40.89 17.37
CA GLY A 548 9.37 -42.11 17.85
C GLY A 548 8.33 -41.80 18.95
N ASN A 549 8.56 -40.76 19.78
CA ASN A 549 7.56 -40.32 20.75
C ASN A 549 6.38 -39.64 20.04
N LEU A 550 6.66 -38.79 19.05
CA LEU A 550 5.62 -38.14 18.24
C LEU A 550 4.79 -39.19 17.45
N GLU A 551 5.44 -40.23 16.92
CA GLU A 551 4.74 -41.30 16.21
C GLU A 551 3.78 -42.06 17.12
N ARG A 552 4.19 -42.37 18.36
CA ARG A 552 3.29 -43.02 19.34
C ARG A 552 2.07 -42.17 19.67
N ALA A 553 2.26 -40.86 19.89
CA ALA A 553 1.16 -39.92 20.13
C ALA A 553 0.25 -39.76 18.90
N HIS A 554 0.82 -39.78 17.71
CA HIS A 554 0.11 -39.76 16.43
C HIS A 554 -0.75 -41.01 16.25
N GLU A 555 -0.20 -42.22 16.54
CA GLU A 555 -0.94 -43.47 16.47
C GLU A 555 -2.06 -43.55 17.51
N ALA A 556 -1.82 -43.03 18.73
CA ALA A 556 -2.82 -42.95 19.79
C ALA A 556 -3.88 -41.85 19.55
N GLN A 557 -3.71 -41.03 18.51
CA GLN A 557 -4.55 -39.85 18.19
C GLN A 557 -4.65 -38.84 19.36
N GLU A 558 -3.60 -38.74 20.17
CA GLU A 558 -3.44 -37.74 21.23
C GLU A 558 -2.95 -36.40 20.65
N SER A 559 -2.18 -36.47 19.58
CA SER A 559 -1.69 -35.36 18.75
C SER A 559 -1.42 -35.84 17.33
N SER A 560 -0.91 -35.01 16.46
CA SER A 560 -0.47 -35.45 15.15
C SER A 560 0.77 -34.65 14.68
N TYR A 561 1.59 -35.30 13.85
CA TYR A 561 2.74 -34.64 13.24
C TYR A 561 3.04 -35.21 11.86
N ALA A 562 3.82 -34.47 11.08
CA ALA A 562 4.50 -34.97 9.89
C ALA A 562 5.81 -34.23 9.70
N MET A 563 6.77 -34.87 9.04
CA MET A 563 8.01 -34.23 8.58
C MET A 563 8.12 -34.34 7.08
N TYR A 564 8.73 -33.35 6.48
CA TYR A 564 8.96 -33.27 5.03
C TYR A 564 10.37 -32.80 4.72
N GLN A 565 11.01 -33.49 3.78
CA GLN A 565 12.21 -32.97 3.13
C GLN A 565 11.76 -31.94 2.10
N ILE A 566 12.27 -30.71 2.22
CA ILE A 566 11.84 -29.56 1.40
C ILE A 566 12.64 -29.50 0.12
N ASN A 567 11.95 -29.26 -0.99
CA ASN A 567 12.56 -29.10 -2.30
C ASN A 567 12.88 -27.60 -2.56
N GLY A 568 14.10 -27.34 -3.01
CA GLY A 568 14.56 -25.97 -3.33
C GLY A 568 15.27 -25.30 -2.14
N HIS A 569 15.39 -23.98 -2.19
CA HIS A 569 16.21 -23.19 -1.25
C HIS A 569 15.43 -22.51 -0.12
N LYS A 570 14.22 -22.98 0.18
CA LYS A 570 13.37 -22.43 1.25
C LYS A 570 13.52 -23.14 2.60
N GLY A 571 14.45 -24.07 2.69
CA GLY A 571 14.72 -24.93 3.82
C GLY A 571 15.06 -26.34 3.36
N ASP A 572 15.46 -27.19 4.28
CA ASP A 572 15.78 -28.59 4.04
C ASP A 572 14.77 -29.54 4.70
N ILE A 573 14.23 -29.15 5.87
CA ILE A 573 13.27 -29.95 6.63
C ILE A 573 12.16 -29.07 7.18
N MET A 574 10.91 -29.53 7.04
CA MET A 574 9.75 -28.93 7.69
C MET A 574 9.13 -29.92 8.67
N PHE A 575 8.83 -29.43 9.86
CA PHE A 575 7.96 -30.09 10.83
C PHE A 575 6.56 -29.48 10.76
N TRP A 576 5.55 -30.30 10.73
CA TRP A 576 4.17 -29.91 10.95
C TRP A 576 3.64 -30.62 12.19
N PHE A 577 3.37 -29.85 13.25
CA PHE A 577 2.84 -30.33 14.51
C PHE A 577 1.38 -29.92 14.67
N LEU A 578 0.55 -30.83 15.14
CA LEU A 578 -0.80 -30.60 15.61
C LEU A 578 -0.89 -31.04 17.07
N GLN A 579 -1.25 -30.09 17.97
CA GLN A 579 -1.33 -30.33 19.41
C GLN A 579 -2.65 -29.83 19.99
N PRO A 580 -3.17 -30.46 21.09
CA PRO A 580 -4.43 -30.05 21.70
C PRO A 580 -4.45 -28.60 22.21
N SER A 581 -3.32 -28.07 22.65
CA SER A 581 -3.19 -26.73 23.18
C SER A 581 -1.92 -26.03 22.67
N LEU A 582 -1.92 -24.68 22.73
CA LEU A 582 -0.74 -23.87 22.41
C LEU A 582 0.43 -24.17 23.35
N GLN A 583 0.14 -24.54 24.60
CA GLN A 583 1.16 -24.91 25.58
C GLN A 583 1.86 -26.22 25.17
N GLU A 584 1.11 -27.25 24.81
CA GLU A 584 1.67 -28.52 24.35
C GLU A 584 2.43 -28.35 23.02
N LEU A 585 1.96 -27.46 22.13
CA LEU A 585 2.68 -27.09 20.91
C LEU A 585 4.05 -26.47 21.24
N ASN A 586 4.10 -25.55 22.21
CA ASN A 586 5.34 -24.94 22.70
C ASN A 586 6.28 -25.96 23.37
N GLU A 587 5.75 -26.93 24.11
CA GLU A 587 6.54 -28.00 24.75
C GLU A 587 7.21 -28.92 23.73
N VAL A 588 6.50 -29.28 22.66
CA VAL A 588 7.05 -30.07 21.54
C VAL A 588 8.18 -29.30 20.86
N GLU A 589 7.96 -28.04 20.53
CA GLU A 589 8.97 -27.19 19.90
C GLU A 589 10.20 -27.00 20.82
N LEU A 590 9.97 -26.77 22.10
CA LEU A 590 11.05 -26.62 23.09
C LEU A 590 11.84 -27.93 23.27
N THR A 591 11.19 -29.07 23.21
CA THR A 591 11.83 -30.38 23.26
C THR A 591 12.74 -30.58 22.04
N LEU A 592 12.28 -30.27 20.84
CA LEU A 592 13.09 -30.28 19.62
C LEU A 592 14.32 -29.34 19.76
N LYS A 593 14.11 -28.13 20.27
CA LYS A 593 15.19 -27.13 20.48
C LYS A 593 16.27 -27.57 21.47
N LYS A 594 15.97 -28.49 22.38
CA LYS A 594 16.94 -29.02 23.34
C LYS A 594 17.77 -30.20 22.82
N LEU A 595 17.39 -30.79 21.70
CA LEU A 595 18.14 -31.91 21.12
C LEU A 595 19.49 -31.44 20.55
N PRO A 596 20.56 -32.25 20.61
CA PRO A 596 21.84 -31.90 20.02
C PRO A 596 21.74 -31.53 18.53
N ILE A 597 20.91 -32.27 17.76
CA ILE A 597 20.69 -32.01 16.33
C ILE A 597 20.22 -30.58 16.05
N PHE A 598 19.48 -29.96 16.97
CA PHE A 598 18.97 -28.60 16.76
C PHE A 598 20.07 -27.57 16.58
N SER A 599 21.27 -27.83 17.09
CA SER A 599 22.41 -26.92 16.91
C SER A 599 22.86 -26.79 15.44
N VAL A 600 22.50 -27.72 14.56
CA VAL A 600 22.75 -27.67 13.11
C VAL A 600 21.51 -27.28 12.31
N LEU A 601 20.35 -27.15 12.94
CA LEU A 601 19.13 -26.66 12.32
C LEU A 601 19.07 -25.12 12.42
N GLN A 602 18.88 -24.46 11.30
CA GLN A 602 18.73 -23.00 11.22
C GLN A 602 17.26 -22.67 10.88
N PRO A 603 16.55 -21.90 11.70
CA PRO A 603 15.14 -21.59 11.42
C PRO A 603 15.04 -20.67 10.20
N GLU A 604 14.19 -21.05 9.25
CA GLU A 604 13.90 -20.29 8.03
C GLU A 604 12.55 -19.59 8.10
N SER A 605 11.50 -20.30 8.50
CA SER A 605 10.16 -19.77 8.65
C SER A 605 9.33 -20.62 9.60
N SER A 606 8.32 -20.00 10.20
CA SER A 606 7.29 -20.73 10.96
C SER A 606 5.92 -20.13 10.70
N PHE A 607 4.87 -20.90 11.00
CA PHE A 607 3.48 -20.47 10.90
C PHE A 607 2.66 -21.11 12.00
N VAL A 608 2.14 -20.29 12.91
CA VAL A 608 1.31 -20.71 14.04
C VAL A 608 -0.16 -20.47 13.73
N SER A 609 -0.99 -21.48 13.94
CA SER A 609 -2.41 -21.41 13.57
C SER A 609 -3.24 -22.41 14.38
N VAL A 610 -4.53 -22.52 14.08
CA VAL A 610 -5.45 -23.50 14.66
C VAL A 610 -6.28 -24.16 13.55
N ILE A 611 -6.49 -25.46 13.63
CA ILE A 611 -7.41 -26.14 12.70
C ILE A 611 -8.79 -25.53 12.89
N GLU A 612 -9.42 -25.06 11.81
CA GLU A 612 -10.76 -24.49 11.88
C GLU A 612 -11.72 -25.12 10.87
N VAL A 613 -12.99 -25.16 11.26
CA VAL A 613 -14.10 -25.52 10.38
C VAL A 613 -15.07 -24.37 10.35
N SER A 614 -15.24 -23.78 9.18
CA SER A 614 -16.14 -22.64 8.96
C SER A 614 -17.60 -23.02 9.25
N ASN A 615 -18.34 -22.12 9.90
CA ASN A 615 -19.79 -22.26 10.20
C ASN A 615 -20.72 -22.16 8.95
N TYR A 616 -20.15 -22.12 7.73
CA TYR A 616 -20.92 -22.41 6.52
C TYR A 616 -21.35 -23.91 6.45
N VAL A 617 -20.75 -24.76 7.29
CA VAL A 617 -21.16 -26.17 7.52
C VAL A 617 -22.29 -26.17 8.55
N LYS A 618 -23.50 -26.55 8.14
CA LYS A 618 -24.71 -26.56 8.98
C LYS A 618 -24.72 -27.67 10.07
N SER A 619 -23.60 -28.32 10.34
CA SER A 619 -23.51 -29.41 11.30
C SER A 619 -22.99 -28.89 12.65
N PRO A 620 -23.55 -29.32 13.80
CA PRO A 620 -23.07 -28.92 15.12
C PRO A 620 -21.62 -29.41 15.37
N LYS A 621 -20.92 -28.78 16.31
CA LYS A 621 -19.51 -29.04 16.61
C LYS A 621 -19.23 -30.48 16.99
N ASP A 622 -20.14 -31.13 17.71
CA ASP A 622 -20.06 -32.53 18.18
C ASP A 622 -20.37 -33.59 17.10
N HIS A 623 -20.76 -33.15 15.92
CA HIS A 623 -21.02 -34.08 14.81
C HIS A 623 -19.72 -34.82 14.42
N PRO A 624 -19.74 -36.19 14.26
CA PRO A 624 -18.52 -36.97 14.01
C PRO A 624 -17.66 -36.50 12.84
N LYS A 625 -18.30 -36.05 11.75
CA LYS A 625 -17.57 -35.47 10.59
C LYS A 625 -16.89 -34.12 10.89
N VAL A 626 -17.44 -33.32 11.80
CA VAL A 626 -16.84 -32.06 12.24
C VAL A 626 -15.68 -32.35 13.18
N GLN A 627 -15.87 -33.25 14.12
CA GLN A 627 -14.82 -33.70 15.05
C GLN A 627 -13.60 -34.28 14.32
N ALA A 628 -13.81 -35.15 13.33
CA ALA A 628 -12.73 -35.71 12.51
C ALA A 628 -11.96 -34.62 11.71
N ARG A 629 -12.59 -33.48 11.39
CA ARG A 629 -11.94 -32.35 10.71
C ARG A 629 -11.20 -31.44 11.69
N LEU A 630 -11.70 -31.29 12.92
CA LEU A 630 -11.08 -30.44 13.95
C LEU A 630 -9.84 -31.11 14.58
N TYR A 631 -9.84 -32.45 14.67
CA TYR A 631 -8.79 -33.25 15.31
C TYR A 631 -8.24 -34.29 14.33
N PRO A 632 -7.64 -33.87 13.21
CA PRO A 632 -7.27 -34.78 12.14
C PRO A 632 -5.98 -35.53 12.46
N LYS A 633 -5.94 -36.80 12.11
CA LYS A 633 -4.70 -37.53 11.95
C LYS A 633 -4.09 -37.17 10.59
N ILE A 634 -2.90 -36.58 10.56
CA ILE A 634 -2.22 -36.20 9.32
C ILE A 634 -1.90 -37.46 8.52
N PRO A 635 -2.40 -37.59 7.28
CA PRO A 635 -2.12 -38.79 6.47
C PRO A 635 -0.66 -38.81 6.00
N ARG A 636 -0.11 -40.02 5.76
CA ARG A 636 1.25 -40.23 5.28
C ARG A 636 1.28 -40.31 3.75
N LEU A 637 0.88 -39.18 3.08
CA LEU A 637 0.97 -39.07 1.61
C LEU A 637 2.37 -38.61 1.20
N GLU A 638 2.79 -38.98 -0.01
CA GLU A 638 4.17 -38.79 -0.47
C GLU A 638 4.61 -37.35 -0.53
N CYS A 639 3.70 -36.42 -0.87
CA CYS A 639 4.03 -35.02 -1.11
C CYS A 639 3.13 -34.05 -0.33
N MET A 640 3.69 -32.93 0.04
CA MET A 640 3.00 -31.81 0.68
C MET A 640 3.31 -30.50 -0.04
N CYS A 641 2.31 -29.61 -0.11
CA CYS A 641 2.46 -28.23 -0.50
C CYS A 641 1.80 -27.35 0.56
N PHE A 642 2.58 -26.53 1.26
CA PHE A 642 2.09 -25.56 2.25
C PHE A 642 2.25 -24.15 1.72
N TYR A 643 1.24 -23.29 1.94
CA TYR A 643 1.33 -21.86 1.73
C TYR A 643 0.39 -21.09 2.67
N PRO A 644 0.84 -19.97 3.25
CA PRO A 644 -0.04 -19.06 3.98
C PRO A 644 -0.80 -18.17 3.01
N MET A 645 -1.98 -17.70 3.42
CA MET A 645 -2.79 -16.79 2.62
C MET A 645 -3.58 -15.80 3.46
N ALA A 646 -4.01 -14.71 2.84
CA ALA A 646 -4.93 -13.73 3.38
C ALA A 646 -5.97 -13.32 2.33
N LYS A 647 -7.03 -12.64 2.75
CA LYS A 647 -8.00 -12.04 1.84
C LYS A 647 -7.69 -10.56 1.60
N GLN A 648 -7.94 -10.09 0.38
CA GLN A 648 -7.81 -8.69 0.02
C GLN A 648 -8.69 -7.80 0.91
N ARG A 649 -8.09 -6.68 1.35
CA ARG A 649 -8.72 -5.62 2.13
C ARG A 649 -8.48 -4.24 1.49
N ASN A 650 -8.39 -4.22 0.16
CA ASN A 650 -8.26 -2.97 -0.58
C ASN A 650 -9.64 -2.34 -0.84
N LEU A 651 -9.67 -1.15 -1.40
CA LEU A 651 -10.89 -0.37 -1.60
C LEU A 651 -11.90 -1.02 -2.55
N THR A 652 -11.43 -1.77 -3.56
CA THR A 652 -12.28 -2.37 -4.59
C THR A 652 -12.66 -3.82 -4.28
N ASP A 653 -11.78 -4.53 -3.60
CA ASP A 653 -11.91 -5.97 -3.36
C ASP A 653 -11.64 -6.26 -1.86
N ASN A 654 -12.51 -5.76 -1.00
CA ASN A 654 -12.46 -6.05 0.42
C ASN A 654 -13.39 -7.22 0.74
N TRP A 655 -12.80 -8.40 0.98
CA TRP A 655 -13.54 -9.61 1.30
C TRP A 655 -14.46 -9.46 2.51
N TYR A 656 -14.01 -8.72 3.53
CA TYR A 656 -14.70 -8.59 4.81
C TYR A 656 -15.88 -7.60 4.74
N MET A 657 -15.89 -6.74 3.73
CA MET A 657 -16.97 -5.79 3.48
C MET A 657 -18.07 -6.34 2.57
N LEU A 658 -17.90 -7.54 2.02
CA LEU A 658 -18.94 -8.21 1.25
C LEU A 658 -20.05 -8.73 2.18
N ASP A 659 -21.29 -8.68 1.71
CA ASP A 659 -22.41 -9.31 2.39
C ASP A 659 -22.27 -10.84 2.48
N ARG A 660 -22.94 -11.45 3.48
CA ARG A 660 -22.85 -12.89 3.74
C ARG A 660 -23.32 -13.74 2.56
N GLN A 661 -24.30 -13.27 1.80
CA GLN A 661 -24.87 -14.01 0.66
C GLN A 661 -23.85 -14.07 -0.49
N SER A 662 -23.23 -12.94 -0.82
CA SER A 662 -22.17 -12.83 -1.83
C SER A 662 -20.98 -13.70 -1.47
N ARG A 663 -20.45 -13.59 -0.24
CA ARG A 663 -19.37 -14.46 0.25
C ARG A 663 -19.74 -15.93 0.18
N GLY A 664 -20.93 -16.29 0.65
CA GLY A 664 -21.43 -17.66 0.64
C GLY A 664 -21.65 -18.24 -0.76
N SER A 665 -22.02 -17.42 -1.74
CA SER A 665 -22.15 -17.84 -3.14
C SER A 665 -20.79 -18.13 -3.76
N MET A 666 -19.84 -17.21 -3.60
CA MET A 666 -18.47 -17.38 -4.09
C MET A 666 -17.75 -18.55 -3.43
N MET A 667 -17.88 -18.74 -2.10
CA MET A 667 -17.31 -19.90 -1.41
C MET A 667 -17.93 -21.24 -1.81
N ARG A 668 -19.19 -21.26 -2.26
CA ARG A 668 -19.79 -22.49 -2.84
C ARG A 668 -19.15 -22.85 -4.17
N SER A 669 -18.92 -21.86 -5.05
CA SER A 669 -18.20 -22.05 -6.30
C SER A 669 -16.79 -22.56 -6.07
N HIS A 670 -16.06 -21.90 -5.17
CA HIS A 670 -14.72 -22.27 -4.75
C HIS A 670 -14.66 -23.71 -4.22
N GLY A 671 -15.59 -24.07 -3.32
CA GLY A 671 -15.68 -25.43 -2.77
C GLY A 671 -16.05 -26.51 -3.80
N GLN A 672 -16.75 -26.16 -4.90
CA GLN A 672 -17.02 -27.09 -5.99
C GLN A 672 -15.73 -27.45 -6.76
N ILE A 673 -14.82 -26.49 -6.92
CA ILE A 673 -13.51 -26.77 -7.52
C ILE A 673 -12.71 -27.71 -6.61
N GLY A 674 -12.62 -27.42 -5.29
CA GLY A 674 -11.95 -28.28 -4.33
C GLY A 674 -12.48 -29.72 -4.35
N LYS A 675 -13.80 -29.89 -4.45
CA LYS A 675 -14.45 -31.21 -4.55
C LYS A 675 -13.99 -32.06 -5.74
N LYS A 676 -13.60 -31.46 -6.86
CA LYS A 676 -13.08 -32.22 -8.02
C LYS A 676 -11.79 -32.97 -7.71
N TYR A 677 -11.06 -32.51 -6.69
CA TYR A 677 -9.75 -33.03 -6.30
C TYR A 677 -9.78 -33.85 -5.00
N GLU A 678 -10.95 -34.06 -4.35
CA GLU A 678 -11.05 -34.69 -3.02
C GLU A 678 -10.52 -36.15 -2.98
N ASP A 679 -10.51 -36.84 -4.13
CA ASP A 679 -9.96 -38.19 -4.26
C ASP A 679 -8.43 -38.21 -4.41
N THR A 680 -7.83 -37.11 -4.84
CA THR A 680 -6.40 -37.02 -5.16
C THR A 680 -5.63 -36.05 -4.25
N ILE A 681 -6.32 -35.14 -3.57
CA ILE A 681 -5.73 -34.18 -2.65
C ILE A 681 -6.47 -34.22 -1.32
N LYS A 682 -5.69 -34.25 -0.24
CA LYS A 682 -6.19 -33.92 1.11
C LYS A 682 -5.79 -32.51 1.47
N GLU A 683 -6.79 -31.67 1.73
CA GLU A 683 -6.60 -30.25 2.08
C GLU A 683 -6.88 -30.02 3.57
N PHE A 684 -5.99 -29.28 4.20
CA PHE A 684 -6.13 -28.77 5.56
C PHE A 684 -6.07 -27.26 5.54
N THR A 685 -7.09 -26.63 6.11
CA THR A 685 -7.16 -25.19 6.31
C THR A 685 -7.04 -24.88 7.79
N THR A 686 -6.13 -23.98 8.14
CA THR A 686 -5.92 -23.51 9.50
C THR A 686 -6.08 -22.00 9.56
N GLY A 687 -6.75 -21.49 10.61
CA GLY A 687 -6.93 -20.06 10.87
C GLY A 687 -5.80 -19.51 11.73
N ALA A 688 -5.30 -18.33 11.42
CA ALA A 688 -4.19 -17.71 12.12
C ALA A 688 -4.45 -16.23 12.49
N PHE A 689 -5.70 -15.80 12.50
CA PHE A 689 -6.08 -14.44 12.86
C PHE A 689 -5.58 -14.06 14.26
N GLY A 690 -4.65 -13.11 14.33
CA GLY A 690 -4.03 -12.68 15.60
C GLY A 690 -3.01 -13.67 16.17
N MET A 691 -2.65 -14.75 15.43
CA MET A 691 -1.65 -15.74 15.81
C MET A 691 -0.41 -15.67 14.93
N ASP A 692 -0.56 -15.22 13.68
CA ASP A 692 0.52 -15.06 12.71
C ASP A 692 0.29 -13.83 11.81
N ASP A 693 1.24 -13.52 10.92
CA ASP A 693 1.17 -12.41 9.95
C ASP A 693 0.12 -12.64 8.84
N TRP A 694 -0.28 -13.89 8.59
CA TRP A 694 -1.26 -14.31 7.60
C TRP A 694 -2.57 -14.74 8.26
N GLU A 695 -3.64 -14.82 7.50
CA GLU A 695 -4.98 -15.14 8.02
C GLU A 695 -5.25 -16.65 8.04
N TRP A 696 -4.72 -17.38 7.06
CA TRP A 696 -4.88 -18.82 6.94
C TRP A 696 -3.59 -19.50 6.47
N GLY A 697 -3.41 -20.74 6.88
CA GLY A 697 -2.47 -21.70 6.32
C GLY A 697 -3.21 -22.79 5.54
N ILE A 698 -2.78 -23.04 4.30
CA ILE A 698 -3.32 -24.10 3.45
C ILE A 698 -2.24 -25.18 3.28
N THR A 699 -2.57 -26.41 3.67
CA THR A 699 -1.71 -27.58 3.46
C THR A 699 -2.43 -28.53 2.52
N LEU A 700 -1.85 -28.73 1.34
CA LEU A 700 -2.31 -29.71 0.34
C LEU A 700 -1.39 -30.94 0.42
N MET A 701 -1.94 -32.14 0.40
CA MET A 701 -1.20 -33.39 0.43
C MET A 701 -1.69 -34.33 -0.69
N SER A 702 -0.77 -34.99 -1.36
CA SER A 702 -1.06 -35.93 -2.47
C SER A 702 0.12 -36.87 -2.71
N ASP A 703 -0.16 -38.06 -3.27
CA ASP A 703 0.89 -38.92 -3.78
C ASP A 703 1.40 -38.50 -5.18
N ASP A 704 0.68 -37.59 -5.87
CA ASP A 704 1.10 -36.99 -7.14
C ASP A 704 1.22 -35.49 -6.99
N PRO A 705 2.43 -34.89 -6.96
CA PRO A 705 2.63 -33.44 -6.79
C PRO A 705 2.08 -32.62 -7.96
N ILE A 706 1.81 -33.22 -9.12
CA ILE A 706 1.18 -32.53 -10.27
C ILE A 706 -0.25 -32.10 -9.92
N GLN A 707 -0.92 -32.76 -8.99
CA GLN A 707 -2.25 -32.37 -8.54
C GLN A 707 -2.24 -30.98 -7.88
N PHE A 708 -1.18 -30.62 -7.15
CA PHE A 708 -1.03 -29.27 -6.58
C PHE A 708 -1.04 -28.18 -7.66
N LYS A 709 -0.29 -28.42 -8.74
CA LYS A 709 -0.28 -27.50 -9.89
C LYS A 709 -1.67 -27.40 -10.52
N LYS A 710 -2.39 -28.49 -10.67
CA LYS A 710 -3.72 -28.52 -11.30
C LYS A 710 -4.74 -27.74 -10.47
N ILE A 711 -4.88 -28.07 -9.18
CA ILE A 711 -5.85 -27.42 -8.29
C ILE A 711 -5.54 -25.92 -8.14
N VAL A 712 -4.28 -25.55 -7.86
CA VAL A 712 -3.88 -24.14 -7.70
C VAL A 712 -4.11 -23.37 -9.00
N ASN A 713 -3.81 -23.97 -10.17
CA ASN A 713 -4.09 -23.32 -11.45
C ASN A 713 -5.58 -23.11 -11.68
N GLU A 714 -6.44 -24.10 -11.42
CA GLU A 714 -7.89 -23.99 -11.60
C GLU A 714 -8.47 -22.95 -10.61
N MET A 715 -8.01 -22.95 -9.35
CA MET A 715 -8.41 -21.97 -8.33
C MET A 715 -8.06 -20.53 -8.71
N ARG A 716 -7.02 -20.26 -9.54
CA ARG A 716 -6.65 -18.92 -10.00
C ARG A 716 -7.72 -18.28 -10.90
N PHE A 717 -8.58 -19.07 -11.53
CA PHE A 717 -9.69 -18.60 -12.33
C PHE A 717 -11.01 -18.51 -11.55
N ASP A 718 -11.04 -18.96 -10.30
CA ASP A 718 -12.17 -18.79 -9.41
C ASP A 718 -12.20 -17.37 -8.81
N GLU A 719 -13.38 -16.77 -8.73
CA GLU A 719 -13.54 -15.37 -8.30
C GLU A 719 -12.98 -15.10 -6.90
N VAL A 720 -13.13 -16.04 -5.96
CA VAL A 720 -12.60 -15.89 -4.59
C VAL A 720 -11.09 -15.75 -4.60
N SER A 721 -10.40 -16.60 -5.36
CA SER A 721 -8.94 -16.58 -5.45
C SER A 721 -8.42 -15.47 -6.36
N ALA A 722 -9.10 -15.21 -7.49
CA ALA A 722 -8.68 -14.22 -8.48
C ALA A 722 -8.79 -12.78 -7.95
N ARG A 723 -9.90 -12.45 -7.24
CA ARG A 723 -10.16 -11.11 -6.72
C ARG A 723 -9.65 -10.89 -5.31
N PHE A 724 -9.81 -11.89 -4.44
CA PHE A 724 -9.62 -11.71 -3.00
C PHE A 724 -8.44 -12.47 -2.43
N GLY A 725 -7.84 -13.43 -3.15
CA GLY A 725 -6.73 -14.23 -2.64
C GLY A 725 -5.38 -13.50 -2.65
N ILE A 726 -4.75 -13.35 -1.48
CA ILE A 726 -3.33 -12.98 -1.34
C ILE A 726 -2.60 -14.24 -0.88
N PHE A 727 -1.62 -14.70 -1.66
CA PHE A 727 -0.91 -15.94 -1.41
C PHE A 727 0.53 -15.64 -1.00
N GLY A 728 0.97 -16.25 0.11
CA GLY A 728 2.34 -16.22 0.57
C GLY A 728 3.25 -17.21 -0.19
N PRO A 729 4.46 -17.45 0.30
CA PRO A 729 5.41 -18.35 -0.32
C PRO A 729 4.93 -19.80 -0.25
N PHE A 730 4.98 -20.51 -1.39
CA PHE A 730 4.68 -21.92 -1.49
C PHE A 730 5.91 -22.74 -1.07
N THR A 731 5.74 -23.67 -0.15
CA THR A 731 6.75 -24.65 0.25
C THR A 731 6.27 -26.03 -0.17
N ILE A 732 7.11 -26.77 -0.88
CA ILE A 732 6.81 -28.14 -1.35
C ILE A 732 7.87 -29.10 -0.81
N GLY A 733 7.44 -30.28 -0.39
CA GLY A 733 8.35 -31.30 0.11
C GLY A 733 7.78 -32.70 -0.04
N THR A 734 8.65 -33.70 0.14
CA THR A 734 8.32 -35.12 0.20
C THR A 734 8.33 -35.59 1.63
N ILE A 735 7.46 -36.54 1.95
CA ILE A 735 7.38 -37.11 3.31
C ILE A 735 8.75 -37.63 3.75
N LEU A 736 9.12 -37.31 4.98
CA LEU A 736 10.34 -37.80 5.61
C LEU A 736 9.93 -38.63 6.82
N ASP A 737 10.20 -39.93 6.78
CA ASP A 737 10.00 -40.83 7.88
C ASP A 737 11.27 -40.99 8.73
N ILE A 738 11.18 -41.81 9.76
CA ILE A 738 12.30 -42.05 10.69
C ILE A 738 13.48 -42.76 10.01
N ASP A 739 13.24 -43.55 8.99
CA ASP A 739 14.27 -44.30 8.24
C ASP A 739 15.01 -43.35 7.26
N GLY A 740 14.30 -42.36 6.70
CA GLY A 740 14.85 -41.34 5.81
C GLY A 740 15.79 -40.34 6.50
N ILE A 741 15.74 -40.22 7.84
CA ILE A 741 16.61 -39.31 8.60
C ILE A 741 18.09 -39.62 8.37
N ASP A 742 18.49 -40.89 8.37
CA ASP A 742 19.89 -41.23 8.13
C ASP A 742 20.37 -40.84 6.73
N HIS A 743 19.50 -40.96 5.74
CA HIS A 743 19.82 -40.53 4.38
C HIS A 743 19.94 -39.00 4.25
N LEU A 744 19.14 -38.27 4.99
CA LEU A 744 19.18 -36.79 4.97
C LEU A 744 20.50 -36.25 5.54
N PHE A 745 21.09 -36.94 6.55
CA PHE A 745 22.32 -36.52 7.23
C PHE A 745 23.58 -37.32 6.83
N SER A 746 23.48 -38.24 5.87
CA SER A 746 24.61 -39.08 5.39
C SER A 746 25.63 -38.28 4.53
#